data_0eec8cb6918e7c8ab130c6ee976b27b4
#
_entry.id   0eec8cb6918e7c8ab130c6ee976b27b4
#
_cell.length_a   1.000
_cell.length_b   1.000
_cell.length_c   1.000
_cell.angle_alpha   90.00
_cell.angle_beta   90.00
_cell.angle_gamma   90.00
#
_symmetry.space_group_name_H-M   'P 1'
#
loop_
_entity.id
_entity.type
_entity.pdbx_description
1 polymer ?
#
loop_
_entity_poly.entity_id
_entity_poly.type
_entity_poly.pdbx_seq_one_letter_code
_entity_poly.pdbx_strand_id
1 'polypeptide(L)'
;MQFLYAIINFLILVGIIVLFGRKTIVKIFRDRRERIDRELDDAEAIEKTEYTPPVVPGVDAQCVEIVGDKEVAAVEQHAALEAEEIHRQTTAEMKNIQREAVDNVKTELVAKLSERVTAMLGEEPYRTTLRKCEPVFARRILEKIEITPGDMAYLKTHDVLYVTLTSAFPLDPALVEEIGAATEKLVSGVGGKQSLWVKVDPSLYGGLRLRIGDTVYDCTVSDLIYHLNKKLERFMVHGDEDADSLTKELVDAVDAMEVKVQEYQLGRVMSVSDGICWLDGLSDIMYGEVIEFECGERGMVLDIEPDRIGCIVYGRYEHIESGSRVRRVGRIASTTVGEELLGRVVDPLGNPIDGGGRIWSDKRRPIEFHAPGIPERGPVNRPMHTGIKAVDALVPIGMGQRELIIGDRQTGKTSLVVDAILNQKGKGIPCIYVAIGQKDTTVADIREKLQKYGAMSYTTIVCAPASASASLQYIAPFAGAAMGEYFMYSGRDVLIIYDDLSKHAVAYREISLLLHRPSGREAYPGDVFYLHSRLLERAAQLSAEMGGGSMTALPIIETQAGDISAYIPTNVISITDGQIFLESDLFNDGQRPAVNVGLSVSRVGSAAQTKLMKQVSSSLRMRLAQYRELAGFAQFGSDVDAATRKVLDDGARMMGALRQKRYAPMEDWKQAVTLFTVSNGFADAIAPDAIEAFTESVCEYLESVHPDLTARLETGAKMSDDDVRALKDAIAERIAGDRESA
;
A
#
# COMPACT_ATOMS: atom_id res chain seq x y z
N MET A 1 -52.19 -11.09 11.84
CA MET A 1 -52.82 -10.38 10.71
C MET A 1 -52.39 -8.91 10.60
N GLN A 2 -52.34 -8.14 11.70
CA GLN A 2 -51.86 -6.73 11.63
C GLN A 2 -50.36 -6.59 11.23
N PHE A 3 -49.54 -7.54 11.57
CA PHE A 3 -48.13 -7.58 11.19
C PHE A 3 -47.90 -7.78 9.67
N LEU A 4 -48.71 -8.66 9.09
CA LEU A 4 -48.74 -8.86 7.64
C LEU A 4 -49.19 -7.59 6.91
N TYR A 5 -50.11 -6.81 7.51
CA TYR A 5 -50.60 -5.55 6.96
C TYR A 5 -49.52 -4.42 7.01
N ALA A 6 -48.70 -4.37 8.08
CA ALA A 6 -47.61 -3.41 8.19
C ALA A 6 -46.47 -3.70 7.21
N ILE A 7 -46.15 -4.97 7.03
CA ILE A 7 -45.16 -5.44 6.03
C ILE A 7 -45.71 -5.18 4.61
N ILE A 8 -46.97 -5.49 4.34
CA ILE A 8 -47.62 -5.24 3.05
C ILE A 8 -47.64 -3.74 2.73
N ASN A 9 -47.98 -2.88 3.71
CA ASN A 9 -47.93 -1.43 3.50
C ASN A 9 -46.52 -0.88 3.28
N PHE A 10 -45.52 -1.45 3.94
CA PHE A 10 -44.10 -1.12 3.69
C PHE A 10 -43.65 -1.60 2.31
N LEU A 11 -44.02 -2.81 1.90
CA LEU A 11 -43.74 -3.33 0.56
C LEU A 11 -44.51 -2.54 -0.54
N ILE A 12 -45.73 -2.10 -0.27
CA ILE A 12 -46.46 -1.19 -1.17
C ILE A 12 -45.74 0.16 -1.29
N LEU A 13 -45.16 0.66 -0.18
CA LEU A 13 -44.39 1.88 -0.16
C LEU A 13 -43.10 1.76 -1.00
N VAL A 14 -42.35 0.69 -0.83
CA VAL A 14 -41.16 0.38 -1.64
C VAL A 14 -41.57 0.16 -3.10
N GLY A 15 -42.63 -0.55 -3.36
CA GLY A 15 -43.21 -0.72 -4.71
C GLY A 15 -43.62 0.60 -5.37
N ILE A 16 -44.13 1.56 -4.62
CA ILE A 16 -44.47 2.90 -5.13
C ILE A 16 -43.21 3.70 -5.42
N ILE A 17 -42.19 3.63 -4.58
CA ILE A 17 -40.87 4.28 -4.81
C ILE A 17 -40.22 3.72 -6.06
N VAL A 18 -40.26 2.40 -6.25
CA VAL A 18 -39.71 1.74 -7.45
C VAL A 18 -40.52 2.09 -8.70
N LEU A 19 -41.86 2.08 -8.65
CA LEU A 19 -42.71 2.38 -9.79
C LEU A 19 -42.66 3.86 -10.22
N PHE A 20 -42.65 4.80 -9.28
CA PHE A 20 -42.53 6.23 -9.59
C PHE A 20 -41.11 6.70 -9.81
N GLY A 21 -40.15 6.14 -9.08
CA GLY A 21 -38.70 6.34 -9.29
C GLY A 21 -38.22 5.79 -10.63
N ARG A 22 -38.77 4.64 -11.08
CA ARG A 22 -38.37 3.98 -12.33
C ARG A 22 -38.43 4.91 -13.56
N LYS A 23 -39.48 5.68 -13.71
CA LYS A 23 -39.62 6.64 -14.85
C LYS A 23 -38.58 7.75 -14.80
N THR A 24 -38.29 8.27 -13.63
CA THR A 24 -37.34 9.37 -13.43
C THR A 24 -35.90 8.83 -13.52
N ILE A 25 -35.63 7.68 -12.94
CA ILE A 25 -34.33 6.99 -12.98
C ILE A 25 -34.00 6.60 -14.42
N VAL A 26 -34.90 5.92 -15.11
CA VAL A 26 -34.73 5.53 -16.53
C VAL A 26 -34.53 6.73 -17.44
N LYS A 27 -35.19 7.87 -17.14
CA LYS A 27 -34.99 9.09 -17.93
C LYS A 27 -33.61 9.70 -17.69
N ILE A 28 -33.13 9.77 -16.45
CA ILE A 28 -31.79 10.29 -16.11
C ILE A 28 -30.70 9.41 -16.73
N PHE A 29 -30.87 8.09 -16.69
CA PHE A 29 -29.91 7.16 -17.32
C PHE A 29 -29.93 7.28 -18.85
N ARG A 30 -31.10 7.44 -19.46
CA ARG A 30 -31.21 7.60 -20.90
C ARG A 30 -30.58 8.90 -21.38
N ASP A 31 -30.90 10.03 -20.74
CA ASP A 31 -30.40 11.36 -21.11
C ASP A 31 -28.86 11.43 -20.94
N ARG A 32 -28.31 10.68 -19.99
CA ARG A 32 -26.85 10.63 -19.75
C ARG A 32 -26.15 9.62 -20.63
N ARG A 33 -26.77 8.49 -20.92
CA ARG A 33 -26.26 7.52 -21.91
C ARG A 33 -26.16 8.17 -23.30
N GLU A 34 -27.18 8.91 -23.72
CA GLU A 34 -27.15 9.67 -24.97
C GLU A 34 -26.09 10.78 -24.99
N ARG A 35 -25.62 11.24 -23.83
CA ARG A 35 -24.49 12.17 -23.75
C ARG A 35 -23.16 11.46 -23.86
N ILE A 36 -22.99 10.32 -23.17
CA ILE A 36 -21.80 9.48 -23.23
C ILE A 36 -21.66 8.87 -24.63
N ASP A 37 -22.73 8.39 -25.23
CA ASP A 37 -22.71 7.86 -26.59
C ASP A 37 -22.29 8.96 -27.60
N ARG A 38 -22.70 10.22 -27.42
CA ARG A 38 -22.24 11.36 -28.24
C ARG A 38 -20.74 11.68 -28.01
N GLU A 39 -20.28 11.67 -26.78
CA GLU A 39 -18.86 11.89 -26.47
C GLU A 39 -17.98 10.74 -26.98
N LEU A 40 -18.49 9.50 -27.04
CA LEU A 40 -17.84 8.34 -27.64
C LEU A 40 -17.82 8.43 -29.17
N ASP A 41 -18.95 8.84 -29.79
CA ASP A 41 -19.04 9.04 -31.26
C ASP A 41 -18.09 10.16 -31.72
N ASP A 42 -17.96 11.24 -30.90
CA ASP A 42 -16.99 12.31 -31.15
C ASP A 42 -15.53 11.83 -30.99
N ALA A 43 -15.24 10.96 -30.03
CA ALA A 43 -13.92 10.34 -29.84
C ALA A 43 -13.57 9.37 -30.99
N GLU A 44 -14.53 8.53 -31.43
CA GLU A 44 -14.35 7.66 -32.61
C GLU A 44 -14.21 8.45 -33.94
N ALA A 45 -14.81 9.63 -34.00
CA ALA A 45 -14.64 10.52 -35.15
C ALA A 45 -13.23 11.13 -35.22
N ILE A 46 -12.61 11.36 -34.04
CA ILE A 46 -11.21 11.81 -33.93
C ILE A 46 -10.26 10.68 -34.31
N GLU A 47 -10.54 9.42 -33.93
CA GLU A 47 -9.73 8.25 -34.26
C GLU A 47 -9.75 7.93 -35.77
N LYS A 48 -10.83 8.27 -36.49
CA LYS A 48 -10.97 8.06 -37.95
C LYS A 48 -10.36 9.17 -38.78
N THR A 49 -9.82 10.24 -38.21
CA THR A 49 -9.04 11.24 -38.93
C THR A 49 -7.63 10.69 -39.14
N GLU A 50 -7.34 10.25 -40.38
CA GLU A 50 -6.00 9.84 -40.81
C GLU A 50 -4.98 10.92 -40.37
N TYR A 51 -4.07 10.54 -39.46
CA TYR A 51 -2.94 11.35 -39.08
C TYR A 51 -1.99 11.51 -40.28
N THR A 52 -2.05 12.63 -40.95
CA THR A 52 -1.01 13.07 -41.90
C THR A 52 0.09 13.75 -41.07
N PRO A 53 1.30 13.13 -40.99
CA PRO A 53 2.40 13.79 -40.25
C PRO A 53 2.76 15.13 -40.91
N PRO A 54 3.10 16.18 -40.15
CA PRO A 54 3.49 17.46 -40.70
C PRO A 54 4.74 17.27 -41.55
N VAL A 55 4.71 17.70 -42.81
CA VAL A 55 5.84 17.75 -43.70
C VAL A 55 6.83 18.83 -43.13
N VAL A 56 7.96 18.39 -42.60
CA VAL A 56 9.04 19.26 -42.19
C VAL A 56 9.79 19.70 -43.46
N PRO A 57 9.78 20.98 -43.83
CA PRO A 57 10.50 21.44 -45.02
C PRO A 57 12.00 21.45 -44.72
N GLY A 58 12.77 20.67 -45.46
CA GLY A 58 14.24 20.81 -45.50
C GLY A 58 15.07 19.56 -45.25
N VAL A 59 14.54 18.35 -45.44
CA VAL A 59 15.39 17.14 -45.47
C VAL A 59 15.45 16.64 -46.92
N ASP A 60 16.63 16.76 -47.52
CA ASP A 60 16.91 16.25 -48.84
C ASP A 60 16.77 14.72 -48.89
N ALA A 61 16.05 14.22 -49.89
CA ALA A 61 15.69 12.83 -50.12
C ALA A 61 16.87 11.89 -50.48
N GLN A 62 18.09 12.29 -50.25
CA GLN A 62 19.29 11.51 -50.61
C GLN A 62 19.98 10.81 -49.40
N CYS A 63 19.44 10.92 -48.15
CA CYS A 63 20.03 10.27 -47.01
C CYS A 63 19.31 8.97 -46.56
N VAL A 64 18.38 8.44 -47.37
CA VAL A 64 17.52 7.30 -46.97
C VAL A 64 18.03 5.94 -47.40
N GLU A 65 19.15 5.81 -48.08
CA GLU A 65 19.63 4.57 -48.67
C GLU A 65 20.67 3.77 -47.85
N ILE A 66 20.88 4.05 -46.57
CA ILE A 66 21.90 3.35 -45.73
C ILE A 66 21.31 2.71 -44.45
N VAL A 67 20.01 2.68 -44.26
CA VAL A 67 19.43 1.92 -43.17
C VAL A 67 18.99 0.56 -43.67
N GLY A 68 19.64 -0.51 -43.26
CA GLY A 68 19.34 -1.86 -43.73
C GLY A 68 17.93 -2.31 -43.32
N ASP A 69 17.28 -3.11 -44.18
CA ASP A 69 15.91 -3.63 -43.99
C ASP A 69 15.64 -4.26 -42.60
N LYS A 70 16.68 -4.70 -41.91
CA LYS A 70 16.58 -5.26 -40.53
C LYS A 70 16.39 -4.20 -39.46
N GLU A 71 16.98 -3.02 -39.62
CA GLU A 71 16.82 -1.91 -38.63
C GLU A 71 15.46 -1.24 -38.82
N VAL A 72 14.96 -1.12 -40.04
CA VAL A 72 13.59 -0.65 -40.31
C VAL A 72 12.57 -1.62 -39.68
N ALA A 73 12.75 -2.92 -39.87
CA ALA A 73 11.87 -3.93 -39.27
C ALA A 73 11.92 -3.91 -37.71
N ALA A 74 13.07 -3.65 -37.12
CA ALA A 74 13.20 -3.55 -35.66
C ALA A 74 12.52 -2.29 -35.11
N VAL A 75 12.62 -1.16 -35.82
CA VAL A 75 11.92 0.09 -35.45
C VAL A 75 10.41 -0.05 -35.63
N GLU A 76 9.96 -0.68 -36.72
CA GLU A 76 8.54 -0.97 -36.92
C GLU A 76 7.98 -1.92 -35.86
N GLN A 77 8.75 -2.94 -35.47
CA GLN A 77 8.34 -3.86 -34.39
C GLN A 77 8.29 -3.17 -33.03
N HIS A 78 9.24 -2.27 -32.73
CA HIS A 78 9.23 -1.48 -31.51
C HIS A 78 8.07 -0.48 -31.49
N ALA A 79 7.82 0.20 -32.61
CA ALA A 79 6.69 1.11 -32.75
C ALA A 79 5.34 0.39 -32.64
N ALA A 80 5.22 -0.83 -33.17
CA ALA A 80 4.02 -1.65 -33.04
C ALA A 80 3.78 -2.07 -31.56
N LEU A 81 4.84 -2.45 -30.84
CA LEU A 81 4.74 -2.79 -29.41
C LEU A 81 4.39 -1.56 -28.55
N GLU A 82 4.96 -0.39 -28.83
CA GLU A 82 4.58 0.85 -28.16
C GLU A 82 3.13 1.25 -28.46
N ALA A 83 2.69 1.13 -29.71
CA ALA A 83 1.32 1.41 -30.09
C ALA A 83 0.33 0.45 -29.41
N GLU A 84 0.65 -0.84 -29.29
CA GLU A 84 -0.16 -1.82 -28.56
C GLU A 84 -0.21 -1.53 -27.06
N GLU A 85 0.89 -1.08 -26.47
CA GLU A 85 0.95 -0.69 -25.06
C GLU A 85 0.15 0.60 -24.79
N ILE A 86 0.24 1.60 -25.68
CA ILE A 86 -0.55 2.84 -25.61
C ILE A 86 -2.05 2.51 -25.78
N HIS A 87 -2.40 1.65 -26.74
CA HIS A 87 -3.79 1.22 -26.94
C HIS A 87 -4.34 0.48 -25.73
N ARG A 88 -3.54 -0.38 -25.08
CA ARG A 88 -3.92 -1.08 -23.85
C ARG A 88 -4.10 -0.12 -22.68
N GLN A 89 -3.20 0.87 -22.55
CA GLN A 89 -3.30 1.91 -21.51
C GLN A 89 -4.53 2.78 -21.72
N THR A 90 -4.76 3.25 -22.95
CA THR A 90 -5.93 4.07 -23.29
C THR A 90 -7.24 3.31 -23.07
N THR A 91 -7.29 2.03 -23.44
CA THR A 91 -8.46 1.18 -23.20
C THR A 91 -8.71 0.97 -21.69
N ALA A 92 -7.65 0.83 -20.90
CA ALA A 92 -7.76 0.72 -19.45
C ALA A 92 -8.22 2.05 -18.82
N GLU A 93 -7.72 3.18 -19.29
CA GLU A 93 -8.15 4.50 -18.85
C GLU A 93 -9.61 4.78 -19.22
N MET A 94 -10.03 4.46 -20.45
CA MET A 94 -11.43 4.59 -20.85
C MET A 94 -12.37 3.72 -20.00
N LYS A 95 -11.99 2.48 -19.70
CA LYS A 95 -12.76 1.62 -18.78
C LYS A 95 -12.82 2.21 -17.38
N ASN A 96 -11.76 2.82 -16.90
CA ASN A 96 -11.74 3.49 -15.59
C ASN A 96 -12.65 4.72 -15.59
N ILE A 97 -12.62 5.56 -16.62
CA ILE A 97 -13.50 6.74 -16.75
C ILE A 97 -14.97 6.32 -16.84
N GLN A 98 -15.28 5.26 -17.59
CA GLN A 98 -16.64 4.72 -17.66
C GLN A 98 -17.10 4.19 -16.30
N ARG A 99 -16.26 3.46 -15.57
CA ARG A 99 -16.55 2.99 -14.20
C ARG A 99 -16.78 4.17 -13.25
N GLU A 100 -15.89 5.16 -13.28
CA GLU A 100 -16.02 6.36 -12.43
C GLU A 100 -17.34 7.13 -12.68
N ALA A 101 -17.72 7.29 -13.95
CA ALA A 101 -18.98 7.92 -14.30
C ALA A 101 -20.20 7.14 -13.77
N VAL A 102 -20.17 5.82 -13.89
CA VAL A 102 -21.21 4.92 -13.34
C VAL A 102 -21.25 5.01 -11.82
N ASP A 103 -20.10 5.03 -11.15
CA ASP A 103 -20.00 5.09 -9.69
C ASP A 103 -20.48 6.41 -9.12
N ASN A 104 -20.17 7.52 -9.77
CA ASN A 104 -20.68 8.84 -9.38
C ASN A 104 -22.20 8.89 -9.47
N VAL A 105 -22.79 8.29 -10.52
CA VAL A 105 -24.25 8.20 -10.66
C VAL A 105 -24.86 7.30 -9.59
N LYS A 106 -24.24 6.15 -9.31
CA LYS A 106 -24.69 5.22 -8.27
C LYS A 106 -24.66 5.90 -6.88
N THR A 107 -23.58 6.59 -6.55
CA THR A 107 -23.41 7.31 -5.27
C THR A 107 -24.45 8.42 -5.11
N GLU A 108 -24.67 9.21 -6.16
CA GLU A 108 -25.70 10.28 -6.15
C GLU A 108 -27.10 9.68 -6.01
N LEU A 109 -27.37 8.54 -6.65
CA LEU A 109 -28.65 7.84 -6.56
C LEU A 109 -28.93 7.35 -5.14
N VAL A 110 -27.95 6.72 -4.48
CA VAL A 110 -28.09 6.24 -3.10
C VAL A 110 -28.30 7.41 -2.13
N ALA A 111 -27.54 8.49 -2.28
CA ALA A 111 -27.71 9.68 -1.45
C ALA A 111 -29.14 10.25 -1.60
N LYS A 112 -29.63 10.39 -2.83
CA LYS A 112 -31.00 10.88 -3.11
C LYS A 112 -32.07 9.90 -2.64
N LEU A 113 -31.86 8.60 -2.76
CA LEU A 113 -32.77 7.58 -2.23
C LEU A 113 -32.84 7.63 -0.70
N SER A 114 -31.68 7.72 -0.04
CA SER A 114 -31.61 7.83 1.42
C SER A 114 -32.31 9.11 1.91
N GLU A 115 -32.04 10.24 1.28
CA GLU A 115 -32.69 11.52 1.59
C GLU A 115 -34.21 11.42 1.41
N ARG A 116 -34.67 10.82 0.31
CA ARG A 116 -36.12 10.68 0.03
C ARG A 116 -36.79 9.73 1.00
N VAL A 117 -36.19 8.60 1.33
CA VAL A 117 -36.71 7.67 2.34
C VAL A 117 -36.81 8.35 3.70
N THR A 118 -35.79 9.06 4.09
CA THR A 118 -35.75 9.84 5.35
C THR A 118 -36.83 10.89 5.41
N ALA A 119 -37.06 11.64 4.32
CA ALA A 119 -38.13 12.64 4.22
C ALA A 119 -39.51 11.99 4.35
N MET A 120 -39.72 10.87 3.66
CA MET A 120 -41.01 10.14 3.72
C MET A 120 -41.34 9.60 5.11
N LEU A 121 -40.34 9.09 5.83
CA LEU A 121 -40.51 8.61 7.20
C LEU A 121 -40.91 9.73 8.18
N GLY A 122 -40.61 10.99 7.85
CA GLY A 122 -41.01 12.17 8.58
C GLY A 122 -42.47 12.59 8.34
N GLU A 123 -43.15 12.07 7.28
CA GLU A 123 -44.51 12.44 6.87
C GLU A 123 -45.58 11.54 7.52
N GLU A 124 -46.78 12.13 7.76
CA GLU A 124 -47.97 11.33 8.02
C GLU A 124 -48.49 10.73 6.69
N PRO A 125 -48.89 9.43 6.61
CA PRO A 125 -49.29 8.53 7.68
C PRO A 125 -48.19 7.57 8.21
N TYR A 126 -46.96 7.70 7.73
CA TYR A 126 -45.88 6.75 8.10
C TYR A 126 -45.53 6.82 9.59
N ARG A 127 -45.45 8.05 10.15
CA ARG A 127 -45.23 8.25 11.58
C ARG A 127 -46.29 7.56 12.45
N THR A 128 -47.56 7.68 12.05
CA THR A 128 -48.66 7.02 12.77
C THR A 128 -48.56 5.50 12.71
N THR A 129 -48.07 4.92 11.60
CA THR A 129 -47.88 3.49 11.44
C THR A 129 -46.70 3.00 12.28
N LEU A 130 -45.56 3.68 12.25
CA LEU A 130 -44.41 3.36 13.06
C LEU A 130 -44.66 3.42 14.55
N ARG A 131 -45.43 4.40 15.01
CA ARG A 131 -45.88 4.50 16.41
C ARG A 131 -46.72 3.29 16.85
N LYS A 132 -47.57 2.74 15.98
CA LYS A 132 -48.32 1.51 16.28
C LYS A 132 -47.47 0.24 16.36
N CYS A 133 -46.24 0.26 15.82
CA CYS A 133 -45.31 -0.86 15.85
C CYS A 133 -44.40 -0.86 17.10
N GLU A 134 -44.39 0.17 17.93
CA GLU A 134 -43.53 0.25 19.13
C GLU A 134 -43.63 -0.98 20.07
N PRO A 135 -44.84 -1.56 20.36
CA PRO A 135 -44.91 -2.74 21.20
C PRO A 135 -44.24 -3.97 20.60
N VAL A 136 -44.15 -4.03 19.25
CA VAL A 136 -43.47 -5.14 18.55
C VAL A 136 -41.97 -5.01 18.70
N PHE A 137 -41.46 -3.79 18.55
CA PHE A 137 -40.03 -3.50 18.76
C PHE A 137 -39.60 -3.76 20.21
N ALA A 138 -40.42 -3.34 21.17
CA ALA A 138 -40.18 -3.60 22.59
C ALA A 138 -40.09 -5.11 22.89
N ARG A 139 -41.05 -5.90 22.42
CA ARG A 139 -41.03 -7.36 22.64
C ARG A 139 -39.76 -8.01 22.08
N ARG A 140 -39.31 -7.59 20.87
CA ARG A 140 -38.08 -8.14 20.29
C ARG A 140 -36.84 -7.79 21.10
N ILE A 141 -36.76 -6.56 21.64
CA ILE A 141 -35.66 -6.18 22.54
C ILE A 141 -35.71 -7.05 23.79
N LEU A 142 -36.87 -7.17 24.42
CA LEU A 142 -37.05 -7.97 25.65
C LEU A 142 -36.72 -9.47 25.50
N GLU A 143 -36.83 -10.02 24.30
CA GLU A 143 -36.41 -11.41 23.98
C GLU A 143 -34.87 -11.60 23.95
N LYS A 144 -34.12 -10.52 23.82
CA LYS A 144 -32.67 -10.55 23.60
C LYS A 144 -31.83 -9.95 24.73
N ILE A 145 -32.43 -9.19 25.63
CA ILE A 145 -31.69 -8.49 26.68
C ILE A 145 -31.05 -9.48 27.66
N GLU A 146 -29.80 -9.26 27.95
CA GLU A 146 -29.02 -10.00 28.95
C GLU A 146 -28.07 -9.05 29.72
N ILE A 147 -27.58 -9.48 30.87
CA ILE A 147 -26.54 -8.76 31.61
C ILE A 147 -25.20 -9.31 31.20
N THR A 148 -24.37 -8.44 30.65
CA THR A 148 -23.05 -8.83 30.16
C THR A 148 -22.05 -9.01 31.30
N PRO A 149 -20.92 -9.73 31.07
CA PRO A 149 -19.83 -9.81 32.05
C PRO A 149 -19.29 -8.41 32.45
N GLY A 150 -19.29 -7.44 31.54
CA GLY A 150 -18.90 -6.05 31.81
C GLY A 150 -19.87 -5.34 32.76
N ASP A 151 -21.18 -5.50 32.55
CA ASP A 151 -22.21 -4.97 33.45
C ASP A 151 -22.10 -5.58 34.86
N MET A 152 -21.80 -6.88 34.94
CA MET A 152 -21.56 -7.57 36.21
C MET A 152 -20.30 -7.07 36.92
N ALA A 153 -19.24 -6.75 36.17
CA ALA A 153 -18.03 -6.17 36.73
C ALA A 153 -18.30 -4.74 37.26
N TYR A 154 -19.06 -3.96 36.50
CA TYR A 154 -19.48 -2.60 36.91
C TYR A 154 -20.33 -2.62 38.20
N LEU A 155 -21.29 -3.54 38.29
CA LEU A 155 -22.13 -3.71 39.49
C LEU A 155 -21.36 -4.12 40.76
N LYS A 156 -20.19 -4.75 40.64
CA LYS A 156 -19.32 -5.06 41.81
C LYS A 156 -18.73 -3.80 42.46
N THR A 157 -18.57 -2.73 41.67
CA THR A 157 -18.02 -1.44 42.15
C THR A 157 -19.07 -0.38 42.36
N HIS A 158 -20.24 -0.52 41.71
CA HIS A 158 -21.34 0.44 41.73
C HIS A 158 -22.65 -0.30 41.97
N ASP A 159 -23.42 0.09 42.98
CA ASP A 159 -24.69 -0.59 43.35
C ASP A 159 -25.84 -0.39 42.35
N VAL A 160 -25.69 0.53 41.38
CA VAL A 160 -26.75 0.95 40.46
C VAL A 160 -26.29 0.83 39.02
N LEU A 161 -27.09 0.11 38.19
CA LEU A 161 -26.90 0.05 36.75
C LEU A 161 -27.89 1.02 36.07
N TYR A 162 -27.36 1.85 35.18
CA TYR A 162 -28.17 2.80 34.44
C TYR A 162 -28.79 2.14 33.21
N VAL A 163 -30.11 2.25 33.13
CA VAL A 163 -30.90 1.75 31.99
C VAL A 163 -31.52 2.96 31.28
N THR A 164 -31.29 3.11 30.01
CA THR A 164 -31.86 4.22 29.23
C THR A 164 -32.71 3.68 28.08
N LEU A 165 -33.99 4.01 28.09
CA LEU A 165 -34.91 3.71 27.01
C LEU A 165 -35.12 4.94 26.15
N THR A 166 -34.76 4.86 24.87
CA THR A 166 -34.94 5.95 23.90
C THR A 166 -35.91 5.51 22.82
N SER A 167 -36.90 6.36 22.52
CA SER A 167 -37.91 6.12 21.49
C SER A 167 -38.08 7.33 20.57
N ALA A 168 -38.56 7.09 19.36
CA ALA A 168 -38.85 8.16 18.42
C ALA A 168 -40.08 9.01 18.82
N PHE A 169 -41.00 8.42 19.58
CA PHE A 169 -42.27 9.02 20.02
C PHE A 169 -42.45 8.84 21.53
N PRO A 170 -43.32 9.66 22.18
CA PRO A 170 -43.71 9.40 23.55
C PRO A 170 -44.37 8.04 23.69
N LEU A 171 -43.79 7.17 24.56
CA LEU A 171 -44.23 5.80 24.79
C LEU A 171 -45.51 5.76 25.66
N ASP A 172 -46.29 4.69 25.47
CA ASP A 172 -47.35 4.35 26.38
C ASP A 172 -46.79 4.03 27.77
N PRO A 173 -47.29 4.64 28.87
CA PRO A 173 -46.82 4.35 30.23
C PRO A 173 -46.83 2.86 30.57
N ALA A 174 -47.82 2.08 30.09
CA ALA A 174 -47.87 0.63 30.32
C ALA A 174 -46.70 -0.12 29.67
N LEU A 175 -46.24 0.31 28.50
CA LEU A 175 -45.07 -0.25 27.81
C LEU A 175 -43.77 0.10 28.52
N VAL A 176 -43.65 1.29 29.06
CA VAL A 176 -42.50 1.72 29.87
C VAL A 176 -42.41 0.89 31.16
N GLU A 177 -43.54 0.64 31.81
CA GLU A 177 -43.61 -0.21 33.01
C GLU A 177 -43.24 -1.65 32.70
N GLU A 178 -43.72 -2.23 31.59
CA GLU A 178 -43.36 -3.57 31.13
C GLU A 178 -41.84 -3.71 30.92
N ILE A 179 -41.21 -2.77 30.17
CA ILE A 179 -39.78 -2.79 29.93
C ILE A 179 -38.98 -2.55 31.24
N GLY A 180 -39.45 -1.61 32.07
CA GLY A 180 -38.84 -1.34 33.37
C GLY A 180 -38.84 -2.54 34.30
N ALA A 181 -39.95 -3.26 34.40
CA ALA A 181 -40.07 -4.47 35.21
C ALA A 181 -39.19 -5.63 34.69
N ALA A 182 -39.09 -5.77 33.36
CA ALA A 182 -38.24 -6.81 32.76
C ALA A 182 -36.76 -6.53 33.02
N THR A 183 -36.29 -5.30 32.84
CA THR A 183 -34.91 -4.89 33.11
C THR A 183 -34.57 -4.92 34.60
N GLU A 184 -35.49 -4.51 35.46
CA GLU A 184 -35.32 -4.60 36.92
C GLU A 184 -35.16 -6.05 37.41
N LYS A 185 -35.91 -6.95 36.84
CA LYS A 185 -35.80 -8.39 37.13
C LYS A 185 -34.43 -8.93 36.75
N LEU A 186 -33.86 -8.51 35.63
CA LEU A 186 -32.54 -8.92 35.21
C LEU A 186 -31.45 -8.35 36.12
N VAL A 187 -31.47 -7.05 36.39
CA VAL A 187 -30.47 -6.34 37.23
C VAL A 187 -30.54 -6.85 38.69
N SER A 188 -31.73 -7.00 39.24
CA SER A 188 -31.89 -7.53 40.60
C SER A 188 -31.47 -9.02 40.72
N GLY A 189 -31.59 -9.79 39.66
CA GLY A 189 -31.11 -11.17 39.59
C GLY A 189 -29.60 -11.34 39.80
N VAL A 190 -28.82 -10.28 39.51
CA VAL A 190 -27.35 -10.22 39.74
C VAL A 190 -26.99 -9.36 40.97
N GLY A 191 -27.97 -8.97 41.78
CA GLY A 191 -27.76 -8.26 43.04
C GLY A 191 -27.61 -6.73 42.92
N GLY A 192 -27.88 -6.13 41.76
CA GLY A 192 -27.83 -4.69 41.52
C GLY A 192 -29.19 -3.99 41.64
N LYS A 193 -29.19 -2.67 41.60
CA LYS A 193 -30.38 -1.81 41.48
C LYS A 193 -30.34 -1.16 40.11
N GLN A 194 -31.53 -0.92 39.49
CA GLN A 194 -31.56 -0.15 38.25
C GLN A 194 -31.97 1.29 38.48
N SER A 195 -31.52 2.17 37.56
CA SER A 195 -32.06 3.52 37.37
C SER A 195 -32.53 3.65 35.92
N LEU A 196 -33.86 3.64 35.69
CA LEU A 196 -34.43 3.72 34.35
C LEU A 196 -34.69 5.18 33.95
N TRP A 197 -34.14 5.56 32.79
CA TRP A 197 -34.36 6.87 32.16
C TRP A 197 -35.06 6.68 30.84
N VAL A 198 -36.11 7.47 30.57
CA VAL A 198 -36.84 7.45 29.31
C VAL A 198 -36.60 8.76 28.55
N LYS A 199 -36.14 8.64 27.31
CA LYS A 199 -35.84 9.77 26.45
C LYS A 199 -36.61 9.64 25.14
N VAL A 200 -37.12 10.77 24.60
CA VAL A 200 -37.73 10.84 23.26
C VAL A 200 -36.71 11.52 22.33
N ASP A 201 -36.41 10.83 21.22
CA ASP A 201 -35.48 11.30 20.20
C ASP A 201 -36.08 11.09 18.80
N PRO A 202 -36.66 12.15 18.21
CA PRO A 202 -37.31 12.06 16.91
C PRO A 202 -36.40 11.67 15.75
N SER A 203 -35.08 11.78 15.92
CA SER A 203 -34.11 11.39 14.89
C SER A 203 -34.05 9.89 14.64
N LEU A 204 -34.63 9.07 15.54
CA LEU A 204 -34.75 7.62 15.36
C LEU A 204 -35.80 7.21 14.32
N TYR A 205 -36.67 8.14 13.87
CA TYR A 205 -37.80 7.94 12.96
C TYR A 205 -38.87 6.97 13.43
N GLY A 206 -38.52 5.96 14.23
CA GLY A 206 -39.40 4.94 14.80
C GLY A 206 -38.62 3.85 15.51
N GLY A 207 -39.28 3.00 16.28
CA GLY A 207 -38.68 1.94 17.03
C GLY A 207 -38.07 2.39 18.36
N LEU A 208 -37.36 1.48 19.02
CA LEU A 208 -36.85 1.61 20.37
C LEU A 208 -35.37 1.28 20.42
N ARG A 209 -34.65 2.00 21.30
CA ARG A 209 -33.28 1.72 21.68
C ARG A 209 -33.21 1.59 23.20
N LEU A 210 -32.79 0.44 23.66
CA LEU A 210 -32.60 0.17 25.09
C LEU A 210 -31.08 0.06 25.36
N ARG A 211 -30.58 0.86 26.29
CA ARG A 211 -29.21 0.77 26.77
C ARG A 211 -29.22 0.22 28.20
N ILE A 212 -28.45 -0.81 28.47
CA ILE A 212 -28.20 -1.38 29.77
C ILE A 212 -26.71 -1.29 30.03
N GLY A 213 -26.27 -0.46 30.98
CA GLY A 213 -24.83 -0.20 31.16
C GLY A 213 -24.19 0.33 29.87
N ASP A 214 -23.24 -0.41 29.32
CA ASP A 214 -22.55 -0.07 28.08
C ASP A 214 -23.13 -0.79 26.84
N THR A 215 -23.99 -1.78 27.05
CA THR A 215 -24.62 -2.52 25.95
C THR A 215 -25.87 -1.84 25.45
N VAL A 216 -26.01 -1.75 24.15
CA VAL A 216 -27.16 -1.15 23.47
C VAL A 216 -27.87 -2.18 22.62
N TYR A 217 -29.15 -2.31 22.83
CA TYR A 217 -30.09 -3.09 22.03
C TYR A 217 -30.88 -2.11 21.14
N ASP A 218 -30.52 -2.06 19.87
CA ASP A 218 -31.11 -1.14 18.91
C ASP A 218 -32.10 -1.86 18.00
N CYS A 219 -33.30 -1.36 17.96
CA CYS A 219 -34.38 -1.80 17.08
C CYS A 219 -35.09 -0.60 16.48
N THR A 220 -34.30 0.40 16.03
CA THR A 220 -34.80 1.66 15.47
C THR A 220 -34.78 1.64 13.94
N VAL A 221 -35.62 2.49 13.37
CA VAL A 221 -35.67 2.71 11.91
C VAL A 221 -34.39 3.38 11.44
N SER A 222 -33.79 4.25 12.25
CA SER A 222 -32.50 4.89 11.91
C SER A 222 -31.36 3.89 11.76
N ASP A 223 -31.30 2.86 12.62
CA ASP A 223 -30.31 1.77 12.51
C ASP A 223 -30.57 0.92 11.25
N LEU A 224 -31.83 0.66 10.96
CA LEU A 224 -32.24 -0.06 9.75
C LEU A 224 -31.78 0.68 8.47
N ILE A 225 -31.97 2.00 8.42
CA ILE A 225 -31.51 2.85 7.31
C ILE A 225 -29.98 2.83 7.19
N TYR A 226 -29.29 2.91 8.32
CA TYR A 226 -27.83 2.84 8.34
C TYR A 226 -27.31 1.52 7.74
N HIS A 227 -27.91 0.39 8.13
CA HIS A 227 -27.54 -0.92 7.59
C HIS A 227 -27.94 -1.09 6.12
N LEU A 228 -29.08 -0.50 5.71
CA LEU A 228 -29.49 -0.45 4.31
C LEU A 228 -28.46 0.31 3.47
N ASN A 229 -28.06 1.51 3.89
CA ASN A 229 -27.05 2.29 3.20
C ASN A 229 -25.73 1.54 3.08
N LYS A 230 -25.27 0.87 4.15
CA LYS A 230 -24.07 0.02 4.10
C LYS A 230 -24.19 -1.17 3.14
N LYS A 231 -25.38 -1.77 3.03
CA LYS A 231 -25.63 -2.83 2.04
C LYS A 231 -25.62 -2.26 0.63
N LEU A 232 -26.30 -1.14 0.41
CA LEU A 232 -26.35 -0.43 -0.88
C LEU A 232 -24.93 -0.05 -1.35
N GLU A 233 -24.08 0.45 -0.46
CA GLU A 233 -22.67 0.70 -0.74
C GLU A 233 -21.93 -0.56 -1.19
N ARG A 234 -22.22 -1.73 -0.62
CA ARG A 234 -21.60 -3.01 -1.01
C ARG A 234 -22.11 -3.54 -2.34
N PHE A 235 -23.42 -3.41 -2.59
CA PHE A 235 -24.02 -3.81 -3.88
C PHE A 235 -23.44 -3.02 -5.04
N MET A 236 -23.08 -1.75 -4.81
CA MET A 236 -22.45 -0.91 -5.83
C MET A 236 -21.05 -1.37 -6.24
N VAL A 237 -20.43 -2.23 -5.42
CA VAL A 237 -19.09 -2.80 -5.67
C VAL A 237 -19.10 -3.91 -6.71
N HIS A 238 -20.21 -4.64 -6.90
CA HIS A 238 -20.22 -5.93 -7.62
C HIS A 238 -20.95 -5.91 -8.97
N GLY A 239 -21.47 -4.77 -9.45
CA GLY A 239 -22.39 -4.75 -10.60
C GLY A 239 -21.78 -4.20 -11.89
N ASP A 240 -21.33 -5.07 -12.78
CA ASP A 240 -21.27 -4.84 -14.22
C ASP A 240 -22.67 -5.07 -14.88
N GLU A 241 -23.76 -5.05 -14.09
CA GLU A 241 -25.07 -5.50 -14.48
C GLU A 241 -26.02 -4.34 -14.84
N ASP A 242 -26.95 -4.62 -15.76
CA ASP A 242 -28.01 -3.71 -16.21
C ASP A 242 -28.81 -3.10 -15.05
N ALA A 243 -29.31 -1.87 -15.20
CA ALA A 243 -30.13 -1.15 -14.22
C ALA A 243 -31.37 -1.93 -13.74
N ASP A 244 -31.90 -2.85 -14.54
CA ASP A 244 -33.02 -3.72 -14.18
C ASP A 244 -32.60 -4.83 -13.21
N SER A 245 -31.39 -5.39 -13.35
CA SER A 245 -30.78 -6.35 -12.42
C SER A 245 -30.50 -5.70 -11.07
N LEU A 246 -29.91 -4.50 -11.08
CA LEU A 246 -29.65 -3.70 -9.87
C LEU A 246 -30.94 -3.38 -9.09
N THR A 247 -32.00 -3.07 -9.80
CA THR A 247 -33.30 -2.78 -9.17
C THR A 247 -33.91 -4.03 -8.53
N LYS A 248 -33.75 -5.19 -9.17
CA LYS A 248 -34.23 -6.47 -8.65
C LYS A 248 -33.45 -6.89 -7.42
N GLU A 249 -32.13 -6.82 -7.46
CA GLU A 249 -31.27 -7.14 -6.31
C GLU A 249 -31.52 -6.21 -5.12
N LEU A 250 -31.79 -4.93 -5.36
CA LEU A 250 -32.19 -3.98 -4.33
C LEU A 250 -33.53 -4.38 -3.67
N VAL A 251 -34.52 -4.78 -4.47
CA VAL A 251 -35.80 -5.26 -3.96
C VAL A 251 -35.61 -6.54 -3.16
N ASP A 252 -34.86 -7.51 -3.68
CA ASP A 252 -34.57 -8.77 -3.01
C ASP A 252 -33.78 -8.54 -1.71
N ALA A 253 -32.84 -7.57 -1.69
CA ALA A 253 -32.10 -7.21 -0.48
C ALA A 253 -32.98 -6.53 0.58
N VAL A 254 -33.95 -5.71 0.17
CA VAL A 254 -34.93 -5.09 1.06
C VAL A 254 -35.92 -6.12 1.57
N ASP A 255 -36.39 -7.04 0.71
CA ASP A 255 -37.32 -8.12 1.10
C ASP A 255 -36.65 -9.14 2.05
N ALA A 256 -35.35 -9.35 1.91
CA ALA A 256 -34.53 -10.17 2.83
C ALA A 256 -34.16 -9.44 4.14
N MET A 257 -34.51 -8.16 4.31
CA MET A 257 -34.26 -7.43 5.55
C MET A 257 -35.22 -7.84 6.65
N GLU A 258 -34.76 -8.68 7.54
CA GLU A 258 -35.42 -8.88 8.83
C GLU A 258 -35.06 -7.73 9.78
N VAL A 259 -36.06 -7.20 10.49
CA VAL A 259 -35.81 -6.29 11.61
C VAL A 259 -35.18 -7.09 12.75
N LYS A 260 -33.84 -7.01 12.83
CA LYS A 260 -33.05 -7.67 13.89
C LYS A 260 -32.69 -6.64 14.95
N VAL A 261 -32.73 -7.06 16.21
CA VAL A 261 -32.15 -6.25 17.29
C VAL A 261 -30.64 -6.29 17.09
N GLN A 262 -30.02 -5.12 16.88
CA GLN A 262 -28.58 -4.99 16.84
C GLN A 262 -28.07 -4.78 18.26
N GLU A 263 -27.09 -5.59 18.64
CA GLU A 263 -26.39 -5.48 19.91
C GLU A 263 -24.99 -4.92 19.63
N TYR A 264 -24.64 -3.82 20.30
CA TYR A 264 -23.31 -3.22 20.21
C TYR A 264 -22.95 -2.47 21.49
N GLN A 265 -21.66 -2.37 21.77
CA GLN A 265 -21.16 -1.58 22.87
C GLN A 265 -20.93 -0.13 22.44
N LEU A 266 -21.39 0.80 23.27
CA LEU A 266 -21.16 2.24 23.13
C LEU A 266 -20.24 2.71 24.21
N GLY A 267 -19.09 3.26 23.80
CA GLY A 267 -18.22 4.05 24.66
C GLY A 267 -18.44 5.55 24.50
N ARG A 268 -17.66 6.32 25.26
CA ARG A 268 -17.60 7.78 25.18
C ARG A 268 -16.16 8.24 25.08
N VAL A 269 -15.94 9.32 24.36
CA VAL A 269 -14.68 10.03 24.33
C VAL A 269 -14.51 10.77 25.67
N MET A 270 -13.48 10.46 26.42
CA MET A 270 -13.09 11.17 27.64
C MET A 270 -12.31 12.43 27.30
N SER A 271 -11.32 12.30 26.41
CA SER A 271 -10.50 13.39 25.92
C SER A 271 -9.95 13.09 24.53
N VAL A 272 -9.65 14.14 23.79
CA VAL A 272 -9.01 14.07 22.46
C VAL A 272 -7.87 15.08 22.42
N SER A 273 -6.71 14.66 21.92
CA SER A 273 -5.55 15.51 21.67
C SER A 273 -4.69 14.91 20.56
N ASP A 274 -4.36 15.73 19.57
CA ASP A 274 -3.41 15.41 18.49
C ASP A 274 -3.63 14.04 17.83
N GLY A 275 -4.91 13.70 17.57
CA GLY A 275 -5.28 12.44 16.90
C GLY A 275 -5.28 11.21 17.83
N ILE A 276 -5.08 11.39 19.13
CA ILE A 276 -5.26 10.37 20.17
C ILE A 276 -6.54 10.65 20.93
N CYS A 277 -7.35 9.62 21.14
CA CYS A 277 -8.55 9.69 21.97
C CYS A 277 -8.47 8.70 23.12
N TRP A 278 -8.83 9.15 24.32
CA TRP A 278 -9.09 8.29 25.46
C TRP A 278 -10.59 8.04 25.57
N LEU A 279 -10.96 6.79 25.71
CA LEU A 279 -12.34 6.31 25.68
C LEU A 279 -12.68 5.59 26.99
N ASP A 280 -13.96 5.55 27.30
CA ASP A 280 -14.57 4.84 28.41
C ASP A 280 -15.73 3.98 27.89
N GLY A 281 -16.07 2.89 28.58
CA GLY A 281 -17.30 2.14 28.37
C GLY A 281 -17.28 1.08 27.25
N LEU A 282 -16.13 0.56 26.87
CA LEU A 282 -15.99 -0.52 25.89
C LEU A 282 -15.27 -1.73 26.51
N SER A 283 -15.92 -2.44 27.41
CA SER A 283 -15.31 -3.46 28.29
C SER A 283 -14.70 -4.66 27.56
N ASP A 284 -15.23 -5.04 26.36
CA ASP A 284 -14.78 -6.24 25.63
C ASP A 284 -13.94 -5.89 24.39
N ILE A 285 -13.38 -4.68 24.32
CA ILE A 285 -12.62 -4.23 23.16
C ILE A 285 -11.28 -4.95 23.04
N MET A 286 -10.83 -5.17 21.81
CA MET A 286 -9.56 -5.83 21.53
C MET A 286 -8.51 -4.82 21.05
N TYR A 287 -7.23 -5.12 21.33
CA TYR A 287 -6.10 -4.40 20.75
C TYR A 287 -6.16 -4.51 19.21
N GLY A 288 -5.94 -3.39 18.52
CA GLY A 288 -6.01 -3.32 17.07
C GLY A 288 -7.44 -3.29 16.50
N GLU A 289 -8.49 -3.30 17.34
CA GLU A 289 -9.87 -3.23 16.88
C GLU A 289 -10.21 -1.83 16.36
N VAL A 290 -11.00 -1.79 15.28
CA VAL A 290 -11.51 -0.55 14.69
C VAL A 290 -12.70 -0.06 15.50
N ILE A 291 -12.70 1.22 15.79
CA ILE A 291 -13.82 1.95 16.38
C ILE A 291 -14.31 3.02 15.41
N GLU A 292 -15.58 3.38 15.55
CA GLU A 292 -16.24 4.40 14.73
C GLU A 292 -16.85 5.46 15.66
N PHE A 293 -16.44 6.72 15.44
CA PHE A 293 -16.95 7.86 16.17
C PHE A 293 -18.31 8.34 15.61
N GLU A 294 -19.07 9.05 16.41
CA GLU A 294 -20.39 9.59 16.03
C GLU A 294 -20.32 10.49 14.78
N CYS A 295 -19.22 11.18 14.56
CA CYS A 295 -18.96 11.99 13.35
C CYS A 295 -18.63 11.16 12.11
N GLY A 296 -18.56 9.82 12.19
CA GLY A 296 -18.21 8.91 11.10
C GLY A 296 -16.72 8.64 10.92
N GLU A 297 -15.86 9.34 11.65
CA GLU A 297 -14.41 9.07 11.65
C GLU A 297 -14.11 7.71 12.31
N ARG A 298 -12.98 7.12 11.93
CA ARG A 298 -12.55 5.82 12.43
C ARG A 298 -11.21 5.93 13.15
N GLY A 299 -11.02 5.02 14.09
CA GLY A 299 -9.78 4.88 14.81
C GLY A 299 -9.44 3.43 15.10
N MET A 300 -8.28 3.21 15.69
CA MET A 300 -7.79 1.90 16.12
C MET A 300 -7.34 1.96 17.57
N VAL A 301 -7.68 0.94 18.33
CA VAL A 301 -7.28 0.78 19.72
C VAL A 301 -5.81 0.38 19.81
N LEU A 302 -5.03 1.13 20.55
CA LEU A 302 -3.60 0.88 20.78
C LEU A 302 -3.23 0.66 22.23
N ASP A 303 -4.12 1.04 23.17
CA ASP A 303 -3.88 0.87 24.59
C ASP A 303 -5.16 0.47 25.31
N ILE A 304 -5.06 -0.44 26.27
CA ILE A 304 -6.21 -0.91 27.04
C ILE A 304 -5.77 -0.91 28.51
N GLU A 305 -6.28 0.05 29.25
CA GLU A 305 -6.11 0.15 30.70
C GLU A 305 -7.40 -0.25 31.42
N PRO A 306 -7.37 -0.53 32.71
CA PRO A 306 -8.57 -0.99 33.43
C PRO A 306 -9.74 0.00 33.43
N ASP A 307 -9.44 1.31 33.34
CA ASP A 307 -10.40 2.42 33.45
C ASP A 307 -10.52 3.27 32.19
N ARG A 308 -9.67 3.03 31.19
CA ARG A 308 -9.69 3.80 29.94
C ARG A 308 -9.04 3.05 28.78
N ILE A 309 -9.37 3.46 27.56
CA ILE A 309 -8.88 2.87 26.31
C ILE A 309 -8.25 3.97 25.48
N GLY A 310 -6.99 3.78 25.11
CA GLY A 310 -6.26 4.69 24.22
C GLY A 310 -6.42 4.25 22.76
N CYS A 311 -6.86 5.17 21.90
CA CYS A 311 -7.00 4.91 20.48
C CYS A 311 -6.40 6.02 19.63
N ILE A 312 -5.93 5.66 18.43
CA ILE A 312 -5.50 6.59 17.38
C ILE A 312 -6.65 6.82 16.41
N VAL A 313 -6.80 8.06 15.92
CA VAL A 313 -7.78 8.45 14.92
C VAL A 313 -7.11 8.47 13.56
N TYR A 314 -7.75 7.89 12.54
CA TYR A 314 -7.21 7.85 11.17
C TYR A 314 -7.49 9.12 10.35
N GLY A 315 -8.59 9.81 10.67
CA GLY A 315 -9.06 10.97 9.92
C GLY A 315 -8.93 12.27 10.71
N ARG A 316 -9.88 13.16 10.50
CA ARG A 316 -9.93 14.47 11.15
C ARG A 316 -10.46 14.35 12.56
N TYR A 317 -9.63 14.62 13.53
CA TYR A 317 -10.00 14.54 14.96
C TYR A 317 -10.63 15.85 15.47
N GLU A 318 -10.58 16.93 14.71
CA GLU A 318 -11.08 18.25 15.09
C GLU A 318 -12.60 18.27 15.33
N HIS A 319 -13.33 17.32 14.78
CA HIS A 319 -14.77 17.16 14.96
C HIS A 319 -15.16 16.20 16.09
N ILE A 320 -14.17 15.61 16.77
CA ILE A 320 -14.41 14.72 17.89
C ILE A 320 -14.36 15.51 19.18
N GLU A 321 -15.47 15.54 19.90
CA GLU A 321 -15.58 16.28 21.17
C GLU A 321 -15.57 15.33 22.36
N SER A 322 -15.16 15.83 23.54
CA SER A 322 -15.32 15.09 24.78
C SER A 322 -16.81 14.82 25.04
N GLY A 323 -17.15 13.58 25.36
CA GLY A 323 -18.52 13.11 25.52
C GLY A 323 -19.13 12.54 24.24
N SER A 324 -18.51 12.70 23.07
CA SER A 324 -18.93 12.07 21.81
C SER A 324 -19.03 10.57 21.95
N ARG A 325 -19.98 9.97 21.24
CA ARG A 325 -20.17 8.52 21.27
C ARG A 325 -19.21 7.81 20.35
N VAL A 326 -18.80 6.61 20.78
CA VAL A 326 -17.94 5.71 20.02
C VAL A 326 -18.56 4.33 20.00
N ARG A 327 -18.49 3.68 18.85
CA ARG A 327 -19.01 2.33 18.65
C ARG A 327 -17.90 1.37 18.24
N ARG A 328 -17.93 0.15 18.79
CA ARG A 328 -17.11 -0.97 18.28
C ARG A 328 -17.58 -1.36 16.89
N VAL A 329 -16.62 -1.69 16.02
CA VAL A 329 -16.91 -2.26 14.70
C VAL A 329 -16.79 -3.78 14.71
N GLY A 330 -16.20 -4.38 15.76
CA GLY A 330 -16.02 -5.82 15.89
C GLY A 330 -15.02 -6.41 14.89
N ARG A 331 -14.11 -5.59 14.33
CA ARG A 331 -13.12 -6.00 13.34
C ARG A 331 -11.77 -5.37 13.63
N ILE A 332 -10.71 -6.14 13.44
CA ILE A 332 -9.33 -5.67 13.46
C ILE A 332 -9.07 -4.75 12.27
N ALA A 333 -8.20 -3.75 12.46
CA ALA A 333 -7.80 -2.81 11.42
C ALA A 333 -7.27 -3.55 10.18
N SER A 334 -7.83 -3.24 9.02
CA SER A 334 -7.55 -3.92 7.76
C SER A 334 -7.49 -2.92 6.60
N THR A 335 -6.64 -3.22 5.62
CA THR A 335 -6.52 -2.44 4.37
C THR A 335 -7.07 -3.22 3.19
N THR A 336 -7.41 -2.51 2.12
CA THR A 336 -7.78 -3.10 0.83
C THR A 336 -6.54 -3.72 0.18
N VAL A 337 -6.69 -4.90 -0.43
CA VAL A 337 -5.62 -5.60 -1.15
C VAL A 337 -6.15 -6.13 -2.49
N GLY A 338 -5.29 -6.36 -3.46
CA GLY A 338 -5.68 -6.91 -4.76
C GLY A 338 -4.83 -6.38 -5.92
N GLU A 339 -5.06 -6.94 -7.11
CA GLU A 339 -4.44 -6.49 -8.36
C GLU A 339 -4.88 -5.06 -8.74
N GLU A 340 -6.06 -4.66 -8.29
CA GLU A 340 -6.69 -3.37 -8.55
C GLU A 340 -5.92 -2.20 -7.93
N LEU A 341 -4.97 -2.48 -7.04
CA LEU A 341 -4.07 -1.50 -6.44
C LEU A 341 -2.85 -1.18 -7.32
N LEU A 342 -2.52 -2.05 -8.28
CA LEU A 342 -1.39 -1.82 -9.18
C LEU A 342 -1.68 -0.61 -10.07
N GLY A 343 -0.70 0.25 -10.23
CA GLY A 343 -0.84 1.51 -10.96
C GLY A 343 -1.41 2.68 -10.14
N ARG A 344 -1.76 2.47 -8.87
CA ARG A 344 -2.48 3.45 -8.06
C ARG A 344 -1.62 4.03 -6.93
N VAL A 345 -2.00 5.23 -6.50
CA VAL A 345 -1.49 5.86 -5.28
C VAL A 345 -2.62 5.86 -4.25
N VAL A 346 -2.37 5.23 -3.11
CA VAL A 346 -3.38 5.02 -2.07
C VAL A 346 -2.90 5.50 -0.70
N ASP A 347 -3.85 5.81 0.17
CA ASP A 347 -3.58 6.01 1.58
C ASP A 347 -3.35 4.66 2.32
N PRO A 348 -2.93 4.64 3.58
CA PRO A 348 -2.74 3.40 4.34
C PRO A 348 -4.00 2.56 4.56
N LEU A 349 -5.18 3.13 4.38
CA LEU A 349 -6.47 2.42 4.47
C LEU A 349 -6.88 1.78 3.14
N GLY A 350 -6.14 2.05 2.05
CA GLY A 350 -6.40 1.59 0.70
C GLY A 350 -7.35 2.49 -0.10
N ASN A 351 -7.58 3.74 0.36
CA ASN A 351 -8.35 4.71 -0.41
C ASN A 351 -7.46 5.39 -1.46
N PRO A 352 -7.93 5.58 -2.70
CA PRO A 352 -7.15 6.26 -3.73
C PRO A 352 -7.00 7.75 -3.43
N ILE A 353 -5.79 8.26 -3.64
CA ILE A 353 -5.44 9.69 -3.50
C ILE A 353 -4.84 10.27 -4.78
N ASP A 354 -4.88 9.52 -5.88
CA ASP A 354 -4.29 9.84 -7.18
C ASP A 354 -5.26 10.51 -8.17
N GLY A 355 -6.53 10.68 -7.76
CA GLY A 355 -7.60 11.19 -8.63
C GLY A 355 -8.13 10.18 -9.66
N GLY A 356 -7.66 8.92 -9.62
CA GLY A 356 -8.05 7.86 -10.55
C GLY A 356 -9.33 7.10 -10.19
N GLY A 357 -10.24 7.72 -9.43
CA GLY A 357 -11.49 7.11 -9.02
C GLY A 357 -11.34 6.02 -7.93
N ARG A 358 -12.46 5.48 -7.47
CA ARG A 358 -12.50 4.48 -6.38
C ARG A 358 -11.91 3.15 -6.83
N ILE A 359 -11.16 2.49 -5.93
CA ILE A 359 -10.61 1.16 -6.17
C ILE A 359 -11.64 0.13 -5.70
N TRP A 360 -12.03 -0.74 -6.60
CA TRP A 360 -13.01 -1.79 -6.36
C TRP A 360 -12.30 -3.11 -6.07
N SER A 361 -12.17 -3.42 -4.79
CA SER A 361 -11.72 -4.71 -4.33
C SER A 361 -12.52 -5.12 -3.09
N ASP A 362 -13.02 -6.34 -3.08
CA ASP A 362 -13.69 -6.97 -1.94
C ASP A 362 -12.69 -7.61 -0.97
N LYS A 363 -11.42 -7.69 -1.38
CA LYS A 363 -10.37 -8.34 -0.61
C LYS A 363 -9.77 -7.37 0.39
N ARG A 364 -9.77 -7.79 1.63
CA ARG A 364 -9.15 -7.04 2.72
C ARG A 364 -8.22 -7.94 3.52
N ARG A 365 -7.15 -7.35 4.04
CA ARG A 365 -6.19 -8.05 4.87
C ARG A 365 -5.91 -7.24 6.15
N PRO A 366 -5.76 -7.89 7.32
CA PRO A 366 -5.36 -7.19 8.54
C PRO A 366 -4.07 -6.41 8.32
N ILE A 367 -4.03 -5.18 8.83
CA ILE A 367 -2.83 -4.33 8.75
C ILE A 367 -1.70 -4.95 9.57
N GLU A 368 -1.99 -5.41 10.79
CA GLU A 368 -1.06 -6.20 11.59
C GLU A 368 -1.38 -7.68 11.44
N PHE A 369 -0.37 -8.45 11.05
CA PHE A 369 -0.46 -9.89 10.86
C PHE A 369 0.83 -10.56 11.33
N HIS A 370 0.76 -11.82 11.70
CA HIS A 370 1.93 -12.58 12.14
C HIS A 370 2.87 -12.86 10.97
N ALA A 371 4.17 -12.74 11.22
CA ALA A 371 5.18 -13.14 10.27
C ALA A 371 5.14 -14.67 10.05
N PRO A 372 5.54 -15.16 8.85
CA PRO A 372 5.65 -16.59 8.59
C PRO A 372 6.54 -17.29 9.62
N GLY A 373 6.08 -18.42 10.13
CA GLY A 373 6.86 -19.26 11.06
C GLY A 373 8.06 -19.95 10.40
N ILE A 374 8.91 -20.60 11.20
CA ILE A 374 10.10 -21.30 10.69
C ILE A 374 9.74 -22.37 9.64
N PRO A 375 8.71 -23.22 9.82
CA PRO A 375 8.36 -24.23 8.83
C PRO A 375 7.79 -23.66 7.52
N GLU A 376 7.25 -22.45 7.58
CA GLU A 376 6.63 -21.77 6.45
C GLU A 376 7.66 -21.07 5.54
N ARG A 377 8.91 -20.92 6.00
CA ARG A 377 9.98 -20.25 5.27
C ARG A 377 10.79 -21.22 4.41
N GLY A 378 11.13 -20.76 3.20
CA GLY A 378 12.09 -21.39 2.31
C GLY A 378 13.47 -20.73 2.37
N PRO A 379 14.51 -21.37 1.80
CA PRO A 379 15.83 -20.79 1.71
C PRO A 379 15.88 -19.62 0.72
N VAL A 380 16.62 -18.57 1.05
CA VAL A 380 16.89 -17.42 0.17
C VAL A 380 18.07 -17.77 -0.73
N ASN A 381 17.79 -18.20 -1.96
CA ASN A 381 18.80 -18.67 -2.92
C ASN A 381 18.53 -18.22 -4.37
N ARG A 382 17.49 -17.40 -4.59
CA ARG A 382 17.19 -16.81 -5.90
C ARG A 382 17.61 -15.33 -5.89
N PRO A 383 18.33 -14.84 -6.94
CA PRO A 383 18.74 -13.45 -7.03
C PRO A 383 17.53 -12.52 -7.25
N MET A 384 17.52 -11.40 -6.55
CA MET A 384 16.67 -10.27 -6.82
C MET A 384 17.54 -9.22 -7.53
N HIS A 385 17.45 -9.15 -8.86
CA HIS A 385 18.25 -8.23 -9.65
C HIS A 385 17.78 -6.79 -9.45
N THR A 386 18.66 -5.94 -8.95
CA THR A 386 18.42 -4.51 -8.81
C THR A 386 18.71 -3.73 -10.08
N GLY A 387 19.53 -4.30 -10.97
CA GLY A 387 20.03 -3.64 -12.16
C GLY A 387 21.16 -2.65 -11.86
N ILE A 388 21.69 -2.64 -10.64
CA ILE A 388 22.74 -1.72 -10.18
C ILE A 388 24.03 -2.48 -9.99
N LYS A 389 25.06 -2.19 -10.80
CA LYS A 389 26.35 -2.90 -10.80
C LYS A 389 26.99 -3.04 -9.41
N ALA A 390 26.98 -1.95 -8.64
CA ALA A 390 27.58 -1.94 -7.31
C ALA A 390 26.81 -2.83 -6.32
N VAL A 391 25.50 -2.95 -6.45
CA VAL A 391 24.65 -3.78 -5.57
C VAL A 391 24.75 -5.25 -6.00
N ASP A 392 24.39 -5.56 -7.24
CA ASP A 392 24.29 -6.95 -7.72
C ASP A 392 25.64 -7.70 -7.67
N ALA A 393 26.76 -6.98 -7.87
CA ALA A 393 28.09 -7.57 -7.80
C ALA A 393 28.68 -7.69 -6.38
N LEU A 394 28.44 -6.68 -5.51
CA LEU A 394 29.15 -6.58 -4.22
C LEU A 394 28.27 -6.88 -3.01
N VAL A 395 26.98 -6.52 -3.07
CA VAL A 395 26.00 -6.67 -1.98
C VAL A 395 24.72 -7.28 -2.52
N PRO A 396 24.79 -8.49 -3.09
CA PRO A 396 23.67 -9.11 -3.78
C PRO A 396 22.49 -9.34 -2.85
N ILE A 397 21.29 -9.12 -3.38
CA ILE A 397 20.02 -9.27 -2.67
C ILE A 397 19.31 -10.52 -3.19
N GLY A 398 18.78 -11.34 -2.29
CA GLY A 398 17.99 -12.51 -2.62
C GLY A 398 16.49 -12.26 -2.50
N MET A 399 15.69 -13.03 -3.24
CA MET A 399 14.24 -13.01 -3.14
C MET A 399 13.80 -13.42 -1.72
N GLY A 400 13.05 -12.55 -1.05
CA GLY A 400 12.63 -12.73 0.35
C GLY A 400 13.62 -12.21 1.39
N GLN A 401 14.72 -11.56 0.98
CA GLN A 401 15.69 -10.93 1.87
C GLN A 401 15.22 -9.54 2.33
N ARG A 402 15.72 -9.12 3.48
CA ARG A 402 15.57 -7.75 4.03
C ARG A 402 16.91 -7.06 3.95
N GLU A 403 17.09 -6.13 3.03
CA GLU A 403 18.33 -5.39 2.85
C GLU A 403 18.13 -3.92 3.15
N LEU A 404 18.79 -3.41 4.19
CA LEU A 404 18.69 -2.04 4.63
C LEU A 404 19.46 -1.11 3.69
N ILE A 405 18.85 0.01 3.30
CA ILE A 405 19.54 1.12 2.62
C ILE A 405 19.69 2.26 3.62
N ILE A 406 20.93 2.58 3.94
CA ILE A 406 21.26 3.54 5.00
C ILE A 406 22.24 4.59 4.50
N GLY A 407 22.07 5.83 4.94
CA GLY A 407 22.95 6.95 4.61
C GLY A 407 22.32 8.32 4.86
N ASP A 408 23.10 9.38 4.72
CA ASP A 408 22.68 10.75 4.95
C ASP A 408 21.66 11.24 3.91
N ARG A 409 21.08 12.41 4.14
CA ARG A 409 20.18 13.04 3.19
C ARG A 409 20.88 13.27 1.83
N GLN A 410 20.12 13.08 0.75
CA GLN A 410 20.58 13.33 -0.64
C GLN A 410 21.76 12.46 -1.12
N THR A 411 22.11 11.37 -0.45
CA THR A 411 23.13 10.42 -0.91
C THR A 411 22.66 9.46 -2.00
N GLY A 412 21.40 9.56 -2.44
CA GLY A 412 20.86 8.75 -3.53
C GLY A 412 20.04 7.52 -3.09
N LYS A 413 19.64 7.40 -1.82
CA LYS A 413 18.83 6.27 -1.30
C LYS A 413 17.56 6.02 -2.13
N THR A 414 16.75 7.04 -2.33
CA THR A 414 15.51 6.96 -3.11
C THR A 414 15.78 6.63 -4.59
N SER A 415 16.85 7.15 -5.18
CA SER A 415 17.22 6.82 -6.57
C SER A 415 17.56 5.34 -6.73
N LEU A 416 18.28 4.76 -5.77
CA LEU A 416 18.65 3.35 -5.77
C LEU A 416 17.42 2.43 -5.75
N VAL A 417 16.42 2.73 -4.90
CA VAL A 417 15.20 1.91 -4.84
C VAL A 417 14.31 2.11 -6.06
N VAL A 418 14.28 3.31 -6.65
CA VAL A 418 13.56 3.54 -7.91
C VAL A 418 14.21 2.73 -9.03
N ASP A 419 15.53 2.70 -9.16
CA ASP A 419 16.23 1.86 -10.13
C ASP A 419 15.92 0.36 -9.93
N ALA A 420 15.87 -0.10 -8.67
CA ALA A 420 15.47 -1.46 -8.34
C ALA A 420 14.02 -1.77 -8.78
N ILE A 421 13.08 -0.81 -8.66
CA ILE A 421 11.71 -0.96 -9.18
C ILE A 421 11.73 -1.02 -10.72
N LEU A 422 12.42 -0.08 -11.38
CA LEU A 422 12.50 -0.02 -12.84
C LEU A 422 13.02 -1.34 -13.44
N ASN A 423 13.96 -1.97 -12.77
CA ASN A 423 14.53 -3.26 -13.20
C ASN A 423 13.57 -4.45 -13.08
N GLN A 424 12.39 -4.29 -12.45
CA GLN A 424 11.37 -5.36 -12.38
C GLN A 424 10.43 -5.38 -13.58
N LYS A 425 10.57 -4.42 -14.51
CA LYS A 425 9.76 -4.38 -15.75
C LYS A 425 9.82 -5.71 -16.50
N GLY A 426 8.68 -6.28 -16.84
CA GLY A 426 8.57 -7.54 -17.57
C GLY A 426 8.85 -8.82 -16.77
N LYS A 427 9.24 -8.72 -15.49
CA LYS A 427 9.56 -9.87 -14.63
C LYS A 427 8.36 -10.39 -13.83
N GLY A 428 7.19 -9.76 -13.93
CA GLY A 428 5.98 -10.16 -13.22
C GLY A 428 6.03 -9.95 -11.71
N ILE A 429 6.91 -9.09 -11.21
CA ILE A 429 7.11 -8.79 -9.80
C ILE A 429 6.38 -7.50 -9.43
N PRO A 430 5.25 -7.56 -8.68
CA PRO A 430 4.61 -6.38 -8.13
C PRO A 430 5.55 -5.63 -7.19
N CYS A 431 5.55 -4.31 -7.30
CA CYS A 431 6.33 -3.44 -6.44
C CYS A 431 5.42 -2.62 -5.54
N ILE A 432 5.77 -2.44 -4.28
CA ILE A 432 5.05 -1.62 -3.32
C ILE A 432 6.02 -0.58 -2.78
N TYR A 433 5.73 0.69 -3.06
CA TYR A 433 6.50 1.80 -2.53
C TYR A 433 5.73 2.48 -1.41
N VAL A 434 6.23 2.39 -0.19
CA VAL A 434 5.60 2.98 0.99
C VAL A 434 6.30 4.28 1.34
N ALA A 435 5.65 5.42 1.05
CA ALA A 435 6.12 6.75 1.39
C ALA A 435 5.64 7.15 2.78
N ILE A 436 6.55 7.29 3.73
CA ILE A 436 6.26 7.57 5.14
C ILE A 436 6.79 8.95 5.51
N GLY A 437 5.90 9.90 5.82
CA GLY A 437 6.28 11.25 6.21
C GLY A 437 7.08 12.01 5.14
N GLN A 438 6.97 11.62 3.87
CA GLN A 438 7.58 12.32 2.74
C GLN A 438 6.76 13.54 2.35
N LYS A 439 7.37 14.51 1.67
CA LYS A 439 6.65 15.64 1.11
C LYS A 439 5.82 15.18 -0.09
N ASP A 440 4.61 15.71 -0.26
CA ASP A 440 3.74 15.40 -1.39
C ASP A 440 4.44 15.63 -2.75
N THR A 441 5.25 16.68 -2.86
CA THR A 441 6.05 16.97 -4.06
C THR A 441 7.05 15.87 -4.38
N THR A 442 7.65 15.23 -3.36
CA THR A 442 8.60 14.13 -3.55
C THR A 442 7.88 12.88 -4.05
N VAL A 443 6.71 12.58 -3.50
CA VAL A 443 5.90 11.43 -3.93
C VAL A 443 5.38 11.63 -5.35
N ALA A 444 4.95 12.86 -5.70
CA ALA A 444 4.55 13.22 -7.05
C ALA A 444 5.70 13.05 -8.07
N ASP A 445 6.92 13.49 -7.73
CA ASP A 445 8.11 13.31 -8.55
C ASP A 445 8.48 11.82 -8.76
N ILE A 446 8.32 11.00 -7.72
CA ILE A 446 8.54 9.54 -7.84
C ILE A 446 7.48 8.91 -8.75
N ARG A 447 6.20 9.24 -8.55
CA ARG A 447 5.11 8.77 -9.41
C ARG A 447 5.36 9.13 -10.87
N GLU A 448 5.70 10.38 -11.16
CA GLU A 448 6.01 10.84 -12.53
C GLU A 448 7.16 10.05 -13.15
N LYS A 449 8.23 9.80 -12.39
CA LYS A 449 9.36 8.98 -12.86
C LYS A 449 8.95 7.55 -13.15
N LEU A 450 8.22 6.89 -12.22
CA LEU A 450 7.72 5.53 -12.44
C LEU A 450 6.80 5.46 -13.65
N GLN A 451 5.96 6.46 -13.86
CA GLN A 451 5.08 6.55 -15.02
C GLN A 451 5.86 6.75 -16.32
N LYS A 452 6.84 7.66 -16.32
CA LYS A 452 7.70 7.95 -17.49
C LYS A 452 8.44 6.70 -17.99
N TYR A 453 8.89 5.84 -17.09
CA TYR A 453 9.62 4.61 -17.43
C TYR A 453 8.71 3.37 -17.53
N GLY A 454 7.37 3.54 -17.43
CA GLY A 454 6.40 2.45 -17.54
C GLY A 454 6.35 1.52 -16.33
N ALA A 455 6.95 1.90 -15.20
CA ALA A 455 6.99 1.07 -13.99
C ALA A 455 5.75 1.23 -13.10
N MET A 456 4.94 2.26 -13.34
CA MET A 456 3.74 2.48 -12.54
C MET A 456 2.72 1.34 -12.69
N SER A 457 2.64 0.71 -13.87
CA SER A 457 1.68 -0.37 -14.18
C SER A 457 1.78 -1.60 -13.26
N TYR A 458 2.94 -1.85 -12.64
CA TYR A 458 3.17 -2.96 -11.70
C TYR A 458 3.56 -2.45 -10.30
N THR A 459 3.40 -1.14 -10.04
CA THR A 459 3.77 -0.53 -8.76
C THR A 459 2.54 0.07 -8.07
N THR A 460 2.41 -0.17 -6.77
CA THR A 460 1.46 0.52 -5.89
C THR A 460 2.23 1.47 -4.99
N ILE A 461 1.82 2.73 -4.90
CA ILE A 461 2.38 3.69 -3.95
C ILE A 461 1.42 3.84 -2.76
N VAL A 462 1.89 3.49 -1.56
CA VAL A 462 1.16 3.73 -0.31
C VAL A 462 1.72 4.99 0.32
N CYS A 463 0.92 6.04 0.42
CA CYS A 463 1.38 7.35 0.83
C CYS A 463 0.74 7.81 2.14
N ALA A 464 1.59 8.07 3.13
CA ALA A 464 1.27 8.85 4.33
C ALA A 464 2.22 10.06 4.36
N PRO A 465 1.82 11.21 3.78
CA PRO A 465 2.69 12.36 3.64
C PRO A 465 3.03 13.00 4.99
N ALA A 466 3.98 13.94 5.00
CA ALA A 466 4.38 14.65 6.21
C ALA A 466 3.25 15.51 6.81
N SER A 467 2.23 15.83 6.02
CA SER A 467 1.01 16.53 6.45
C SER A 467 -0.04 15.60 7.06
N ALA A 468 0.12 14.28 6.91
CA ALA A 468 -0.79 13.30 7.51
C ALA A 468 -0.55 13.15 9.02
N SER A 469 -1.58 12.70 9.75
CA SER A 469 -1.47 12.40 11.18
C SER A 469 -0.39 11.35 11.46
N ALA A 470 0.20 11.39 12.65
CA ALA A 470 1.13 10.36 13.12
C ALA A 470 0.51 8.95 13.04
N SER A 471 -0.80 8.86 13.26
CA SER A 471 -1.58 7.62 13.14
C SER A 471 -1.50 6.98 11.75
N LEU A 472 -1.67 7.78 10.69
CA LEU A 472 -1.56 7.30 9.31
C LEU A 472 -0.12 6.94 8.95
N GLN A 473 0.85 7.74 9.40
CA GLN A 473 2.28 7.44 9.19
C GLN A 473 2.69 6.14 9.90
N TYR A 474 2.13 5.87 11.08
CA TYR A 474 2.36 4.64 11.84
C TYR A 474 1.83 3.41 11.13
N ILE A 475 0.62 3.43 10.60
CA ILE A 475 0.02 2.26 9.95
C ILE A 475 0.50 2.03 8.51
N ALA A 476 1.07 3.04 7.84
CA ALA A 476 1.46 2.97 6.44
C ALA A 476 2.37 1.78 6.09
N PRO A 477 3.49 1.51 6.80
CA PRO A 477 4.34 0.38 6.45
C PRO A 477 3.66 -0.98 6.70
N PHE A 478 2.81 -1.09 7.71
CA PHE A 478 2.05 -2.32 7.97
C PHE A 478 0.97 -2.55 6.91
N ALA A 479 0.32 -1.49 6.43
CA ALA A 479 -0.63 -1.56 5.33
C ALA A 479 0.06 -1.98 4.03
N GLY A 480 1.22 -1.38 3.70
CA GLY A 480 2.04 -1.80 2.57
C GLY A 480 2.47 -3.26 2.66
N ALA A 481 2.89 -3.72 3.85
CA ALA A 481 3.20 -5.13 4.08
C ALA A 481 1.99 -6.04 3.84
N ALA A 482 0.80 -5.67 4.31
CA ALA A 482 -0.43 -6.43 4.06
C ALA A 482 -0.79 -6.52 2.57
N MET A 483 -0.55 -5.44 1.80
CA MET A 483 -0.72 -5.44 0.34
C MET A 483 0.30 -6.36 -0.34
N GLY A 484 1.57 -6.35 0.11
CA GLY A 484 2.61 -7.25 -0.38
C GLY A 484 2.34 -8.72 -0.06
N GLU A 485 1.87 -9.00 1.14
CA GLU A 485 1.50 -10.35 1.56
C GLU A 485 0.39 -10.98 0.70
N TYR A 486 -0.54 -10.18 0.18
CA TYR A 486 -1.55 -10.67 -0.75
C TYR A 486 -0.90 -11.37 -1.96
N PHE A 487 0.09 -10.73 -2.56
CA PHE A 487 0.82 -11.30 -3.69
C PHE A 487 1.76 -12.44 -3.27
N MET A 488 2.47 -12.30 -2.16
CA MET A 488 3.39 -13.32 -1.64
C MET A 488 2.66 -14.64 -1.35
N TYR A 489 1.52 -14.59 -0.65
CA TYR A 489 0.71 -15.78 -0.37
C TYR A 489 -0.06 -16.32 -1.59
N SER A 490 -0.15 -15.56 -2.68
CA SER A 490 -0.63 -16.07 -3.97
C SER A 490 0.48 -16.74 -4.82
N GLY A 491 1.68 -16.92 -4.26
CA GLY A 491 2.79 -17.59 -4.91
C GLY A 491 3.66 -16.66 -5.80
N ARG A 492 3.49 -15.33 -5.71
CA ARG A 492 4.27 -14.36 -6.49
C ARG A 492 5.43 -13.79 -5.68
N ASP A 493 6.46 -13.34 -6.40
CA ASP A 493 7.55 -12.57 -5.81
C ASP A 493 7.16 -11.09 -5.76
N VAL A 494 7.49 -10.40 -4.67
CA VAL A 494 7.11 -9.00 -4.41
C VAL A 494 8.35 -8.22 -3.96
N LEU A 495 8.45 -6.97 -4.41
CA LEU A 495 9.42 -6.00 -3.90
C LEU A 495 8.69 -4.93 -3.10
N ILE A 496 9.04 -4.77 -1.82
CA ILE A 496 8.49 -3.71 -0.97
C ILE A 496 9.59 -2.77 -0.49
N ILE A 497 9.32 -1.47 -0.58
CA ILE A 497 10.22 -0.39 -0.17
C ILE A 497 9.56 0.41 0.94
N TYR A 498 10.29 0.73 2.01
CA TYR A 498 9.84 1.59 3.10
C TYR A 498 10.69 2.86 3.14
N ASP A 499 10.21 3.96 2.60
CA ASP A 499 10.91 5.26 2.52
C ASP A 499 10.19 6.31 3.40
N ASP A 500 10.59 6.57 4.68
CA ASP A 500 11.66 5.88 5.42
C ASP A 500 11.19 5.44 6.83
N LEU A 501 11.85 4.43 7.37
CA LEU A 501 11.55 3.92 8.70
C LEU A 501 12.04 4.83 9.85
N SER A 502 12.93 5.80 9.58
CA SER A 502 13.30 6.82 10.57
C SER A 502 12.08 7.67 10.94
N LYS A 503 11.29 8.10 9.95
CA LYS A 503 10.05 8.86 10.17
C LYS A 503 8.95 8.00 10.78
N HIS A 504 8.89 6.72 10.42
CA HIS A 504 8.00 5.77 11.07
C HIS A 504 8.25 5.68 12.59
N ALA A 505 9.53 5.58 12.98
CA ALA A 505 9.90 5.58 14.39
C ALA A 505 9.53 6.90 15.08
N VAL A 506 9.68 8.06 14.42
CA VAL A 506 9.28 9.36 14.95
C VAL A 506 7.77 9.42 15.18
N ALA A 507 6.96 8.98 14.21
CA ALA A 507 5.50 8.92 14.36
C ALA A 507 5.08 8.00 15.52
N TYR A 508 5.74 6.85 15.67
CA TYR A 508 5.47 5.96 16.80
C TYR A 508 5.88 6.55 18.15
N ARG A 509 6.98 7.30 18.21
CA ARG A 509 7.40 8.05 19.40
C ARG A 509 6.35 9.09 19.79
N GLU A 510 5.85 9.85 18.83
CA GLU A 510 4.80 10.85 19.02
C GLU A 510 3.53 10.22 19.62
N ILE A 511 3.01 9.16 18.99
CA ILE A 511 1.86 8.41 19.48
C ILE A 511 2.10 7.87 20.90
N SER A 512 3.27 7.31 21.16
CA SER A 512 3.60 6.72 22.46
C SER A 512 3.68 7.76 23.58
N LEU A 513 4.22 8.95 23.28
CA LEU A 513 4.26 10.06 24.23
C LEU A 513 2.87 10.61 24.55
N LEU A 514 2.00 10.72 23.54
CA LEU A 514 0.61 11.15 23.71
C LEU A 514 -0.24 10.11 24.47
N LEU A 515 0.08 8.82 24.33
CA LEU A 515 -0.50 7.73 25.14
C LEU A 515 0.16 7.61 26.54
N HIS A 516 1.04 8.54 26.91
CA HIS A 516 1.75 8.53 28.19
C HIS A 516 2.58 7.26 28.47
N ARG A 517 3.01 6.55 27.43
CA ARG A 517 3.88 5.38 27.58
C ARG A 517 5.29 5.80 28.04
N PRO A 518 5.95 5.02 28.91
CA PRO A 518 7.28 5.37 29.39
C PRO A 518 8.28 5.42 28.24
N SER A 519 9.04 6.50 28.14
CA SER A 519 10.08 6.71 27.14
C SER A 519 11.45 6.22 27.62
N GLY A 520 12.28 5.71 26.68
CA GLY A 520 13.65 5.30 26.87
C GLY A 520 14.66 6.21 26.17
N ARG A 521 15.68 5.62 25.55
CA ARG A 521 16.73 6.32 24.80
C ARG A 521 16.15 7.20 23.70
N GLU A 522 16.60 8.44 23.60
CA GLU A 522 16.15 9.44 22.60
C GLU A 522 14.62 9.67 22.61
N ALA A 523 14.00 9.47 23.77
CA ALA A 523 12.56 9.54 23.99
C ALA A 523 11.73 8.52 23.18
N TYR A 524 12.34 7.50 22.59
CA TYR A 524 11.60 6.40 21.97
C TYR A 524 11.01 5.46 23.04
N PRO A 525 9.84 4.86 22.79
CA PRO A 525 9.29 3.85 23.69
C PRO A 525 10.16 2.59 23.68
N GLY A 526 10.12 1.81 24.78
CA GLY A 526 10.96 0.62 24.95
C GLY A 526 10.75 -0.47 23.91
N ASP A 527 9.60 -0.49 23.25
CA ASP A 527 9.20 -1.47 22.25
C ASP A 527 9.46 -1.05 20.79
N VAL A 528 10.20 0.03 20.53
CA VAL A 528 10.51 0.50 19.18
C VAL A 528 11.30 -0.54 18.37
N PHE A 529 12.12 -1.37 19.00
CA PHE A 529 12.76 -2.51 18.35
C PHE A 529 11.71 -3.50 17.85
N TYR A 530 10.73 -3.83 18.68
CA TYR A 530 9.65 -4.74 18.31
C TYR A 530 8.76 -4.18 17.20
N LEU A 531 8.57 -2.86 17.14
CA LEU A 531 7.86 -2.18 16.06
C LEU A 531 8.43 -2.55 14.68
N HIS A 532 9.73 -2.37 14.49
CA HIS A 532 10.40 -2.66 13.22
C HIS A 532 10.62 -4.15 12.99
N SER A 533 10.88 -4.94 14.04
CA SER A 533 11.08 -6.37 13.88
C SER A 533 9.81 -7.09 13.44
N ARG A 534 8.64 -6.81 14.05
CA ARG A 534 7.37 -7.40 13.64
C ARG A 534 6.94 -6.99 12.22
N LEU A 535 7.36 -5.80 11.74
CA LEU A 535 7.14 -5.36 10.37
C LEU A 535 8.04 -6.12 9.40
N LEU A 536 9.37 -6.08 9.63
CA LEU A 536 10.35 -6.60 8.68
C LEU A 536 10.40 -8.13 8.63
N GLU A 537 10.05 -8.82 9.73
CA GLU A 537 9.95 -10.28 9.74
C GLU A 537 8.83 -10.84 8.86
N ARG A 538 7.86 -10.01 8.44
CA ARG A 538 6.82 -10.37 7.46
C ARG A 538 7.39 -10.57 6.06
N ALA A 539 8.54 -9.94 5.75
CA ALA A 539 9.27 -10.16 4.51
C ALA A 539 10.07 -11.47 4.60
N ALA A 540 9.79 -12.41 3.70
CA ALA A 540 10.38 -13.73 3.70
C ALA A 540 10.24 -14.41 2.34
N GLN A 541 11.04 -15.45 2.10
CA GLN A 541 10.80 -16.47 1.09
C GLN A 541 9.89 -17.53 1.71
N LEU A 542 8.74 -17.80 1.12
CA LEU A 542 7.85 -18.88 1.56
C LEU A 542 8.35 -20.25 1.07
N SER A 543 8.04 -21.29 1.83
CA SER A 543 8.28 -22.66 1.43
C SER A 543 7.39 -23.06 0.23
N ALA A 544 7.76 -24.11 -0.48
CA ALA A 544 6.97 -24.63 -1.61
C ALA A 544 5.54 -25.05 -1.17
N GLU A 545 5.39 -25.53 0.07
CA GLU A 545 4.09 -25.91 0.66
C GLU A 545 3.17 -24.69 0.85
N MET A 546 3.75 -23.50 1.09
CA MET A 546 3.05 -22.24 1.24
C MET A 546 2.89 -21.46 -0.09
N GLY A 547 3.18 -22.11 -1.23
CA GLY A 547 3.06 -21.51 -2.56
C GLY A 547 4.35 -20.94 -3.14
N GLY A 548 5.46 -20.91 -2.38
CA GLY A 548 6.79 -20.54 -2.89
C GLY A 548 7.00 -19.07 -3.25
N GLY A 549 6.04 -18.20 -2.96
CA GLY A 549 6.17 -16.75 -3.19
C GLY A 549 7.17 -16.10 -2.22
N SER A 550 7.59 -14.87 -2.55
CA SER A 550 8.52 -14.13 -1.69
C SER A 550 8.13 -12.65 -1.56
N MET A 551 8.54 -12.03 -0.47
CA MET A 551 8.49 -10.58 -0.30
C MET A 551 9.87 -10.08 0.12
N THR A 552 10.53 -9.35 -0.79
CA THR A 552 11.85 -8.74 -0.56
C THR A 552 11.66 -7.33 -0.06
N ALA A 553 12.25 -6.98 1.09
CA ALA A 553 12.08 -5.68 1.71
C ALA A 553 13.36 -4.83 1.60
N LEU A 554 13.20 -3.60 1.15
CA LEU A 554 14.23 -2.56 1.11
C LEU A 554 13.82 -1.40 2.05
N PRO A 555 14.02 -1.54 3.37
CA PRO A 555 13.83 -0.43 4.29
C PRO A 555 14.91 0.63 4.08
N ILE A 556 14.51 1.90 4.21
CA ILE A 556 15.42 3.05 4.15
C ILE A 556 15.52 3.65 5.57
N ILE A 557 16.75 3.92 5.97
CA ILE A 557 17.06 4.70 7.19
C ILE A 557 17.89 5.91 6.81
N GLU A 558 17.52 7.05 7.36
CA GLU A 558 18.27 8.29 7.23
C GLU A 558 19.22 8.48 8.42
N THR A 559 20.50 8.69 8.14
CA THR A 559 21.49 9.06 9.14
C THR A 559 21.75 10.56 9.16
N GLN A 560 22.41 11.04 10.21
CA GLN A 560 22.91 12.41 10.34
C GLN A 560 24.42 12.34 10.48
N ALA A 561 25.16 13.02 9.58
CA ALA A 561 26.62 13.04 9.58
C ALA A 561 27.25 11.63 9.59
N GLY A 562 26.64 10.66 8.91
CA GLY A 562 27.15 9.28 8.82
C GLY A 562 27.04 8.47 10.13
N ASP A 563 26.33 8.95 11.16
CA ASP A 563 26.22 8.25 12.43
C ASP A 563 25.30 7.01 12.34
N ILE A 564 25.92 5.85 12.17
CA ILE A 564 25.25 4.54 12.19
C ILE A 564 25.05 4.00 13.61
N SER A 565 25.63 4.63 14.62
CA SER A 565 25.56 4.20 16.02
C SER A 565 24.32 4.76 16.76
N ALA A 566 23.54 5.62 16.10
CA ALA A 566 22.30 6.13 16.61
C ALA A 566 21.27 5.00 16.89
N TYR A 567 20.27 5.26 17.70
CA TYR A 567 19.40 4.22 18.25
C TYR A 567 18.58 3.48 17.18
N ILE A 568 17.94 4.19 16.26
CA ILE A 568 17.12 3.56 15.22
C ILE A 568 17.98 2.83 14.17
N PRO A 569 19.08 3.42 13.62
CA PRO A 569 19.99 2.71 12.72
C PRO A 569 20.48 1.37 13.28
N THR A 570 21.00 1.34 14.52
CA THR A 570 21.51 0.12 15.15
C THR A 570 20.42 -0.96 15.29
N ASN A 571 19.19 -0.58 15.64
CA ASN A 571 18.08 -1.51 15.73
C ASN A 571 17.78 -2.15 14.38
N VAL A 572 17.63 -1.35 13.32
CA VAL A 572 17.27 -1.86 12.00
C VAL A 572 18.39 -2.68 11.36
N ILE A 573 19.68 -2.29 11.53
CA ILE A 573 20.83 -3.10 11.11
C ILE A 573 20.80 -4.50 11.74
N SER A 574 20.39 -4.61 13.00
CA SER A 574 20.31 -5.91 13.70
C SER A 574 19.13 -6.78 13.22
N ILE A 575 18.03 -6.17 12.78
CA ILE A 575 16.82 -6.87 12.29
C ILE A 575 17.03 -7.37 10.85
N THR A 576 17.74 -6.61 10.02
CA THR A 576 17.91 -6.91 8.59
C THR A 576 18.99 -7.94 8.30
N ASP A 577 18.92 -8.53 7.10
CA ASP A 577 19.86 -9.54 6.62
C ASP A 577 21.12 -8.93 5.96
N GLY A 578 21.28 -7.63 6.07
CA GLY A 578 22.39 -6.86 5.54
C GLY A 578 22.04 -5.38 5.38
N GLN A 579 23.04 -4.62 4.94
CA GLN A 579 22.88 -3.19 4.68
C GLN A 579 23.71 -2.70 3.50
N ILE A 580 23.16 -1.78 2.73
CA ILE A 580 23.84 -0.96 1.73
C ILE A 580 24.05 0.42 2.33
N PHE A 581 25.30 0.76 2.61
CA PHE A 581 25.69 2.06 3.18
C PHE A 581 26.06 3.04 2.06
N LEU A 582 25.34 4.16 1.99
CA LEU A 582 25.60 5.25 1.06
C LEU A 582 26.34 6.38 1.78
N GLU A 583 27.54 6.67 1.32
CA GLU A 583 28.47 7.62 1.94
C GLU A 583 28.45 8.98 1.25
N SER A 584 28.37 10.07 2.03
CA SER A 584 28.31 11.43 1.51
C SER A 584 29.58 11.85 0.79
N ASP A 585 30.75 11.43 1.29
CA ASP A 585 32.05 11.77 0.69
C ASP A 585 32.20 11.13 -0.69
N LEU A 586 31.85 9.84 -0.84
CA LEU A 586 31.84 9.17 -2.15
C LEU A 586 30.87 9.84 -3.13
N PHE A 587 29.71 10.29 -2.63
CA PHE A 587 28.73 10.99 -3.46
C PHE A 587 29.26 12.33 -3.99
N ASN A 588 29.95 13.09 -3.13
CA ASN A 588 30.54 14.38 -3.46
C ASN A 588 31.74 14.21 -4.41
N ASP A 589 32.53 13.15 -4.25
CA ASP A 589 33.63 12.77 -5.13
C ASP A 589 33.16 12.26 -6.52
N GLY A 590 31.85 12.22 -6.76
CA GLY A 590 31.26 11.82 -8.04
C GLY A 590 31.10 10.31 -8.23
N GLN A 591 31.37 9.49 -7.21
CA GLN A 591 31.07 8.05 -7.24
C GLN A 591 29.56 7.84 -7.04
N ARG A 592 28.85 7.48 -8.09
CA ARG A 592 27.39 7.30 -8.09
C ARG A 592 27.01 5.96 -8.76
N PRO A 593 26.31 5.05 -8.04
CA PRO A 593 25.88 5.15 -6.64
C PRO A 593 27.02 5.19 -5.63
N ALA A 594 26.83 5.91 -4.54
CA ALA A 594 27.83 6.15 -3.50
C ALA A 594 27.94 4.99 -2.49
N VAL A 595 27.96 3.75 -2.98
CA VAL A 595 27.97 2.54 -2.14
C VAL A 595 29.34 2.36 -1.50
N ASN A 596 29.39 2.41 -0.18
CA ASN A 596 30.59 2.08 0.58
C ASN A 596 30.73 0.54 0.68
N VAL A 597 31.67 -0.03 -0.10
CA VAL A 597 31.91 -1.49 -0.18
C VAL A 597 32.37 -2.09 1.14
N GLY A 598 33.06 -1.32 1.98
CA GLY A 598 33.59 -1.80 3.27
C GLY A 598 32.53 -1.94 4.35
N LEU A 599 31.56 -0.99 4.40
CA LEU A 599 30.48 -0.96 5.38
C LEU A 599 29.22 -1.71 4.92
N SER A 600 29.11 -1.96 3.62
CA SER A 600 27.97 -2.68 3.06
C SER A 600 28.18 -4.19 3.15
N VAL A 601 27.13 -4.87 3.61
CA VAL A 601 27.17 -6.33 3.86
C VAL A 601 25.85 -6.95 3.43
N SER A 602 25.91 -8.07 2.70
CA SER A 602 24.80 -9.00 2.51
C SER A 602 25.10 -10.31 3.24
N ARG A 603 24.23 -10.70 4.17
CA ARG A 603 24.38 -11.99 4.90
C ARG A 603 24.03 -13.19 4.03
N VAL A 604 23.22 -13.02 3.01
CA VAL A 604 22.90 -14.06 2.01
C VAL A 604 24.08 -14.22 1.04
N GLY A 605 24.69 -13.11 0.64
CA GLY A 605 25.90 -13.08 -0.15
C GLY A 605 25.75 -13.78 -1.50
N SER A 606 26.78 -14.53 -1.90
CA SER A 606 26.86 -15.17 -3.22
C SER A 606 25.80 -16.26 -3.49
N ALA A 607 25.01 -16.66 -2.48
CA ALA A 607 23.86 -17.55 -2.71
C ALA A 607 22.75 -16.84 -3.50
N ALA A 608 22.68 -15.50 -3.41
CA ALA A 608 21.76 -14.63 -4.14
C ALA A 608 22.37 -14.06 -5.44
N GLN A 609 23.38 -14.68 -6.01
CA GLN A 609 23.97 -14.28 -7.30
C GLN A 609 23.74 -15.33 -8.37
N THR A 610 23.64 -14.90 -9.62
CA THR A 610 23.77 -15.81 -10.77
C THR A 610 25.18 -16.45 -10.78
N LYS A 611 25.30 -17.62 -11.40
CA LYS A 611 26.60 -18.27 -11.50
C LYS A 611 27.59 -17.44 -12.33
N LEU A 612 27.11 -16.72 -13.32
CA LEU A 612 27.85 -15.76 -14.14
C LEU A 612 28.41 -14.63 -13.27
N MET A 613 27.56 -13.91 -12.55
CA MET A 613 27.96 -12.79 -11.70
C MET A 613 28.93 -13.24 -10.61
N LYS A 614 28.66 -14.36 -9.96
CA LYS A 614 29.55 -14.94 -8.95
C LYS A 614 30.96 -15.24 -9.49
N GLN A 615 31.07 -15.73 -10.75
CA GLN A 615 32.37 -16.02 -11.39
C GLN A 615 33.20 -14.74 -11.58
N VAL A 616 32.54 -13.66 -11.97
CA VAL A 616 33.20 -12.36 -12.30
C VAL A 616 33.49 -11.54 -11.05
N SER A 617 32.57 -11.50 -10.10
CA SER A 617 32.65 -10.61 -8.92
C SER A 617 33.48 -11.17 -7.76
N SER A 618 33.92 -12.45 -7.81
CA SER A 618 34.55 -13.16 -6.68
C SER A 618 35.80 -12.47 -6.10
N SER A 619 36.63 -11.84 -6.92
CA SER A 619 37.84 -11.12 -6.48
C SER A 619 37.64 -9.60 -6.32
N LEU A 620 36.53 -9.07 -6.80
CA LEU A 620 36.30 -7.63 -6.90
C LEU A 620 36.32 -6.94 -5.53
N ARG A 621 35.65 -7.53 -4.54
CA ARG A 621 35.58 -6.97 -3.18
C ARG A 621 36.95 -6.85 -2.52
N MET A 622 37.79 -7.87 -2.66
CA MET A 622 39.13 -7.87 -2.09
C MET A 622 40.01 -6.80 -2.77
N ARG A 623 39.97 -6.71 -4.10
CA ARG A 623 40.74 -5.69 -4.86
C ARG A 623 40.32 -4.27 -4.51
N LEU A 624 39.03 -4.01 -4.35
CA LEU A 624 38.50 -2.70 -3.92
C LEU A 624 38.90 -2.37 -2.48
N ALA A 625 38.92 -3.37 -1.58
CA ALA A 625 39.40 -3.17 -0.21
C ALA A 625 40.87 -2.77 -0.17
N GLN A 626 41.75 -3.47 -0.94
CA GLN A 626 43.17 -3.11 -1.10
C GLN A 626 43.33 -1.69 -1.68
N TYR A 627 42.58 -1.36 -2.71
CA TYR A 627 42.59 -0.01 -3.28
C TYR A 627 42.27 1.07 -2.23
N ARG A 628 41.22 0.89 -1.44
CA ARG A 628 40.81 1.88 -0.43
C ARG A 628 41.86 2.06 0.67
N GLU A 629 42.47 0.98 1.11
CA GLU A 629 43.55 1.02 2.08
C GLU A 629 44.73 1.84 1.55
N LEU A 630 45.18 1.53 0.32
CA LEU A 630 46.32 2.21 -0.30
C LEU A 630 46.00 3.64 -0.71
N ALA A 631 44.77 3.94 -1.16
CA ALA A 631 44.36 5.29 -1.52
C ALA A 631 44.44 6.24 -0.33
N GLY A 632 44.07 5.79 0.87
CA GLY A 632 44.21 6.56 2.10
C GLY A 632 45.68 6.91 2.42
N PHE A 633 46.60 5.98 2.19
CA PHE A 633 48.04 6.24 2.37
C PHE A 633 48.64 7.12 1.28
N ALA A 634 48.21 6.96 0.04
CA ALA A 634 48.74 7.72 -1.11
C ALA A 634 48.44 9.24 -1.01
N GLN A 635 47.38 9.64 -0.30
CA GLN A 635 47.11 11.05 -0.03
C GLN A 635 48.14 11.76 0.84
N PHE A 636 48.94 11.01 1.62
CA PHE A 636 49.92 11.54 2.56
C PHE A 636 51.36 11.35 2.09
N GLY A 637 51.64 10.59 1.01
CA GLY A 637 53.00 10.26 0.54
C GLY A 637 53.22 10.58 -0.94
N SER A 638 54.31 11.27 -1.26
CA SER A 638 54.69 11.65 -2.63
C SER A 638 55.35 10.57 -3.46
N ASP A 639 55.91 9.54 -2.84
CA ASP A 639 56.64 8.45 -3.51
C ASP A 639 55.92 7.11 -3.30
N VAL A 640 55.14 6.71 -4.29
CA VAL A 640 54.48 5.43 -4.38
C VAL A 640 55.23 4.53 -5.35
N ASP A 641 55.61 3.31 -4.93
CA ASP A 641 56.29 2.36 -5.79
C ASP A 641 55.42 1.91 -6.98
N ALA A 642 56.03 1.36 -8.03
CA ALA A 642 55.32 1.00 -9.26
C ALA A 642 54.23 -0.06 -9.04
N ALA A 643 54.42 -0.98 -8.07
CA ALA A 643 53.41 -2.00 -7.75
C ALA A 643 52.19 -1.41 -7.09
N THR A 644 52.38 -0.55 -6.10
CA THR A 644 51.31 0.18 -5.42
C THR A 644 50.55 1.11 -6.38
N ARG A 645 51.28 1.80 -7.26
CA ARG A 645 50.63 2.65 -8.30
C ARG A 645 49.71 1.82 -9.21
N LYS A 646 50.14 0.64 -9.63
CA LYS A 646 49.33 -0.26 -10.43
C LYS A 646 48.03 -0.65 -9.70
N VAL A 647 48.10 -0.98 -8.40
CA VAL A 647 46.90 -1.33 -7.60
C VAL A 647 45.95 -0.12 -7.49
N LEU A 648 46.50 1.09 -7.35
CA LEU A 648 45.72 2.33 -7.33
C LEU A 648 45.01 2.59 -8.66
N ASP A 649 45.75 2.45 -9.78
CA ASP A 649 45.18 2.64 -11.12
C ASP A 649 44.12 1.59 -11.43
N ASP A 650 44.36 0.32 -11.14
CA ASP A 650 43.38 -0.77 -11.31
C ASP A 650 42.14 -0.54 -10.44
N GLY A 651 42.32 -0.12 -9.19
CA GLY A 651 41.23 0.18 -8.28
C GLY A 651 40.39 1.39 -8.72
N ALA A 652 41.02 2.44 -9.21
CA ALA A 652 40.32 3.61 -9.76
C ALA A 652 39.45 3.23 -10.98
N ARG A 653 39.99 2.35 -11.87
CA ARG A 653 39.21 1.82 -13.00
C ARG A 653 38.03 0.97 -12.55
N MET A 654 38.22 0.12 -11.54
CA MET A 654 37.12 -0.67 -10.97
C MET A 654 36.05 0.22 -10.36
N MET A 655 36.42 1.29 -9.64
CA MET A 655 35.45 2.28 -9.14
C MET A 655 34.75 3.00 -10.31
N GLY A 656 35.45 3.31 -11.39
CA GLY A 656 34.85 3.83 -12.62
C GLY A 656 33.82 2.88 -13.23
N ALA A 657 34.12 1.58 -13.28
CA ALA A 657 33.20 0.55 -13.79
C ALA A 657 31.91 0.42 -12.96
N LEU A 658 31.97 0.71 -11.66
CA LEU A 658 30.83 0.67 -10.77
C LEU A 658 29.95 1.92 -10.83
N ARG A 659 30.39 2.99 -11.51
CA ARG A 659 29.57 4.17 -11.77
C ARG A 659 28.41 3.81 -12.70
N GLN A 660 27.25 4.38 -12.43
CA GLN A 660 26.05 4.14 -13.21
C GLN A 660 25.13 5.36 -13.16
N LYS A 661 24.51 5.71 -14.27
CA LYS A 661 23.54 6.79 -14.37
C LYS A 661 22.27 6.41 -13.64
N ARG A 662 21.56 7.39 -13.10
CA ARG A 662 20.24 7.18 -12.49
C ARG A 662 19.21 6.80 -13.55
N TYR A 663 18.26 5.96 -13.18
CA TYR A 663 17.16 5.49 -14.02
C TYR A 663 17.63 4.73 -15.28
N ALA A 664 18.76 4.07 -15.16
CA ALA A 664 19.37 3.24 -16.19
C ALA A 664 19.80 1.88 -15.61
N PRO A 665 18.85 1.04 -15.14
CA PRO A 665 19.18 -0.29 -14.67
C PRO A 665 19.77 -1.14 -15.79
N MET A 666 20.77 -1.96 -15.48
CA MET A 666 21.47 -2.83 -16.43
C MET A 666 21.10 -4.30 -16.21
N GLU A 667 20.97 -5.04 -17.29
CA GLU A 667 20.80 -6.49 -17.27
C GLU A 667 22.02 -7.20 -16.66
N ASP A 668 21.82 -8.35 -16.02
CA ASP A 668 22.85 -9.09 -15.26
C ASP A 668 24.09 -9.43 -16.13
N TRP A 669 23.87 -9.87 -17.35
CA TRP A 669 24.97 -10.20 -18.26
C TRP A 669 25.78 -8.98 -18.69
N LYS A 670 25.15 -7.81 -18.92
CA LYS A 670 25.87 -6.56 -19.24
C LYS A 670 26.72 -6.10 -18.06
N GLN A 671 26.19 -6.21 -16.85
CA GLN A 671 26.96 -5.94 -15.63
C GLN A 671 28.17 -6.90 -15.52
N ALA A 672 27.96 -8.20 -15.77
CA ALA A 672 29.04 -9.19 -15.73
C ALA A 672 30.11 -8.92 -16.80
N VAL A 673 29.72 -8.58 -18.03
CA VAL A 673 30.68 -8.22 -19.11
C VAL A 673 31.46 -6.96 -18.75
N THR A 674 30.81 -5.92 -18.23
CA THR A 674 31.47 -4.68 -17.75
C THR A 674 32.56 -5.00 -16.72
N LEU A 675 32.22 -5.77 -15.70
CA LEU A 675 33.16 -6.13 -14.63
C LEU A 675 34.27 -7.08 -15.13
N PHE A 676 33.94 -8.01 -16.03
CA PHE A 676 34.89 -8.90 -16.67
C PHE A 676 35.95 -8.15 -17.48
N THR A 677 35.50 -7.18 -18.29
CA THR A 677 36.33 -6.31 -19.14
C THR A 677 37.41 -5.59 -18.30
N VAL A 678 36.97 -4.94 -17.22
CA VAL A 678 37.88 -4.18 -16.33
C VAL A 678 38.77 -5.13 -15.50
N SER A 679 38.20 -6.22 -14.96
CA SER A 679 38.95 -7.15 -14.10
C SER A 679 40.07 -7.93 -14.86
N ASN A 680 39.93 -8.10 -16.17
CA ASN A 680 40.92 -8.80 -17.01
C ASN A 680 41.90 -7.85 -17.73
N GLY A 681 41.93 -6.55 -17.42
CA GLY A 681 42.88 -5.57 -17.92
C GLY A 681 42.62 -5.03 -19.33
N PHE A 682 41.44 -5.31 -19.93
CA PHE A 682 41.07 -4.76 -21.24
C PHE A 682 40.85 -3.24 -21.21
N ALA A 683 40.65 -2.67 -20.03
CA ALA A 683 40.46 -1.24 -19.82
C ALA A 683 41.74 -0.52 -19.32
N ASP A 684 42.91 -1.14 -19.35
CA ASP A 684 44.16 -0.59 -18.77
C ASP A 684 44.59 0.73 -19.45
N ALA A 685 44.27 0.92 -20.72
CA ALA A 685 44.58 2.12 -21.48
C ALA A 685 43.48 3.21 -21.38
N ILE A 686 42.35 2.90 -20.74
CA ILE A 686 41.19 3.76 -20.67
C ILE A 686 41.22 4.58 -19.37
N ALA A 687 40.95 5.90 -19.49
CA ALA A 687 40.82 6.76 -18.31
C ALA A 687 39.58 6.35 -17.46
N PRO A 688 39.63 6.44 -16.12
CA PRO A 688 38.52 6.04 -15.24
C PRO A 688 37.18 6.65 -15.58
N ASP A 689 37.15 7.87 -16.06
CA ASP A 689 35.91 8.60 -16.43
C ASP A 689 35.31 8.15 -17.78
N ALA A 690 36.12 7.50 -18.66
CA ALA A 690 35.68 6.99 -19.95
C ALA A 690 35.29 5.51 -19.92
N ILE A 691 35.43 4.81 -18.78
CA ILE A 691 35.17 3.37 -18.66
C ILE A 691 33.70 3.06 -18.89
N GLU A 692 32.78 3.89 -18.41
CA GLU A 692 31.33 3.67 -18.60
C GLU A 692 31.01 3.59 -20.10
N ALA A 693 31.39 4.62 -20.85
CA ALA A 693 31.15 4.67 -22.30
C ALA A 693 31.85 3.54 -23.07
N PHE A 694 33.08 3.20 -22.66
CA PHE A 694 33.83 2.10 -23.28
C PHE A 694 33.13 0.75 -23.06
N THR A 695 32.72 0.44 -21.82
CA THR A 695 32.08 -0.83 -21.51
C THR A 695 30.67 -0.93 -22.09
N GLU A 696 29.96 0.19 -22.23
CA GLU A 696 28.67 0.29 -22.95
C GLU A 696 28.87 -0.08 -24.43
N SER A 697 29.90 0.49 -25.09
CA SER A 697 30.21 0.14 -26.48
C SER A 697 30.63 -1.33 -26.68
N VAL A 698 31.26 -1.95 -25.68
CA VAL A 698 31.59 -3.39 -25.70
C VAL A 698 30.29 -4.23 -25.63
N CYS A 699 29.36 -3.85 -24.78
CA CYS A 699 28.08 -4.55 -24.70
C CYS A 699 27.27 -4.45 -26.00
N GLU A 700 27.19 -3.25 -26.61
CA GLU A 700 26.53 -3.03 -27.91
C GLU A 700 27.20 -3.82 -29.04
N TYR A 701 28.53 -3.90 -29.03
CA TYR A 701 29.27 -4.72 -30.00
C TYR A 701 28.94 -6.21 -29.86
N LEU A 702 28.89 -6.71 -28.64
CA LEU A 702 28.51 -8.11 -28.36
C LEU A 702 27.09 -8.42 -28.81
N GLU A 703 26.14 -7.53 -28.58
CA GLU A 703 24.75 -7.70 -29.03
C GLU A 703 24.64 -7.77 -30.56
N SER A 704 25.40 -6.91 -31.25
CA SER A 704 25.31 -6.79 -32.71
C SER A 704 26.10 -7.86 -33.46
N VAL A 705 27.31 -8.23 -33.00
CA VAL A 705 28.24 -9.09 -33.73
C VAL A 705 28.27 -10.53 -33.20
N HIS A 706 28.03 -10.72 -31.90
CA HIS A 706 28.07 -12.03 -31.23
C HIS A 706 26.77 -12.41 -30.50
N PRO A 707 25.60 -12.39 -31.15
CA PRO A 707 24.30 -12.65 -30.49
C PRO A 707 24.20 -14.05 -29.86
N ASP A 708 24.90 -15.05 -30.41
CA ASP A 708 24.93 -16.40 -29.85
C ASP A 708 25.68 -16.45 -28.49
N LEU A 709 26.72 -15.65 -28.31
CA LEU A 709 27.43 -15.52 -27.05
C LEU A 709 26.57 -14.77 -26.02
N THR A 710 25.94 -13.69 -26.44
CA THR A 710 25.03 -12.89 -25.62
C THR A 710 23.89 -13.74 -25.08
N ALA A 711 23.21 -14.52 -25.92
CA ALA A 711 22.13 -15.42 -25.54
C ALA A 711 22.58 -16.47 -24.48
N ARG A 712 23.84 -16.95 -24.55
CA ARG A 712 24.37 -17.83 -23.49
C ARG A 712 24.64 -17.10 -22.18
N LEU A 713 25.15 -15.87 -22.25
CA LEU A 713 25.41 -15.05 -21.05
C LEU A 713 24.10 -14.63 -20.34
N GLU A 714 23.03 -14.34 -21.08
CA GLU A 714 21.70 -14.02 -20.56
C GLU A 714 21.13 -15.12 -19.67
N THR A 715 21.49 -16.38 -19.90
CA THR A 715 21.04 -17.49 -19.02
C THR A 715 21.53 -17.35 -17.58
N GLY A 716 22.51 -16.49 -17.28
CA GLY A 716 23.17 -16.36 -15.97
C GLY A 716 23.96 -17.61 -15.55
N ALA A 717 24.16 -18.55 -16.45
CA ALA A 717 24.95 -19.76 -16.20
C ALA A 717 26.44 -19.42 -16.08
N LYS A 718 27.21 -20.31 -15.44
CA LYS A 718 28.66 -20.17 -15.38
C LYS A 718 29.26 -20.25 -16.79
N MET A 719 30.13 -19.28 -17.16
CA MET A 719 30.85 -19.32 -18.42
C MET A 719 31.75 -20.55 -18.52
N SER A 720 31.68 -21.24 -19.64
CA SER A 720 32.66 -22.29 -20.00
C SER A 720 34.00 -21.64 -20.36
N ASP A 721 35.08 -22.46 -20.42
CA ASP A 721 36.39 -21.96 -20.86
C ASP A 721 36.35 -21.46 -22.32
N ASP A 722 35.47 -22.01 -23.15
CA ASP A 722 35.25 -21.56 -24.51
C ASP A 722 34.51 -20.24 -24.56
N ASP A 723 33.47 -20.02 -23.72
CA ASP A 723 32.80 -18.73 -23.59
C ASP A 723 33.73 -17.63 -23.09
N VAL A 724 34.61 -17.96 -22.12
CA VAL A 724 35.61 -17.02 -21.61
C VAL A 724 36.62 -16.62 -22.72
N ARG A 725 37.03 -17.57 -23.57
CA ARG A 725 37.90 -17.26 -24.73
C ARG A 725 37.14 -16.40 -25.75
N ALA A 726 35.97 -16.82 -26.16
CA ALA A 726 35.14 -16.08 -27.09
C ALA A 726 34.88 -14.63 -26.64
N LEU A 727 34.57 -14.46 -25.35
CA LEU A 727 34.38 -13.12 -24.77
C LEU A 727 35.67 -12.27 -24.79
N LYS A 728 36.82 -12.87 -24.49
CA LYS A 728 38.13 -12.18 -24.58
C LYS A 728 38.48 -11.77 -25.99
N ASP A 729 38.25 -12.65 -26.97
CA ASP A 729 38.52 -12.43 -28.37
C ASP A 729 37.59 -11.31 -28.92
N ALA A 730 36.32 -11.36 -28.61
CA ALA A 730 35.34 -10.32 -29.01
C ALA A 730 35.68 -8.91 -28.44
N ILE A 731 36.09 -8.87 -27.15
CA ILE A 731 36.54 -7.58 -26.53
C ILE A 731 37.80 -7.07 -27.21
N ALA A 732 38.77 -7.97 -27.53
CA ALA A 732 40.02 -7.62 -28.21
C ALA A 732 39.76 -7.11 -29.64
N GLU A 733 38.86 -7.73 -30.39
CA GLU A 733 38.38 -7.29 -31.72
C GLU A 733 37.79 -5.89 -31.66
N ARG A 734 36.92 -5.62 -30.67
CA ARG A 734 36.34 -4.27 -30.51
C ARG A 734 37.40 -3.20 -30.26
N ILE A 735 38.40 -3.51 -29.38
CA ILE A 735 39.52 -2.60 -29.10
C ILE A 735 40.40 -2.39 -30.34
N ALA A 736 40.63 -3.41 -31.15
CA ALA A 736 41.38 -3.29 -32.39
C ALA A 736 40.69 -2.40 -33.43
N GLY A 737 39.36 -2.55 -33.58
CA GLY A 737 38.51 -1.72 -34.45
C GLY A 737 38.54 -0.25 -34.09
N ASP A 738 38.57 0.12 -32.80
CA ASP A 738 38.70 1.51 -32.35
C ASP A 738 40.08 2.12 -32.69
N ARG A 739 41.13 1.29 -32.70
CA ARG A 739 42.49 1.75 -33.07
C ARG A 739 42.69 1.97 -34.57
N GLU A 740 41.88 1.26 -35.41
CA GLU A 740 41.93 1.46 -36.86
C GLU A 740 41.07 2.65 -37.31
N SER A 741 40.08 3.06 -36.47
CA SER A 741 39.19 4.20 -36.76
C SER A 741 39.66 5.52 -36.15
N ALA A 742 40.66 5.53 -35.25
CA ALA A 742 41.30 6.69 -34.64
C ALA A 742 42.61 7.04 -35.35
#